data_6b526e0a6798fa2cfbf9c2438dda68e9
#
_entry.id   6b526e0a6798fa2cfbf9c2438dda68e9
#
_cell.length_a   1.000
_cell.length_b   1.000
_cell.length_c   1.000
_cell.angle_alpha   90.00
_cell.angle_beta   90.00
_cell.angle_gamma   90.00
#
_symmetry.space_group_name_H-M   'P 1'
#
loop_
_entity.id
_entity.type
_entity.pdbx_description
1 polymer ?
#
loop_
_entity_poly.entity_id
_entity_poly.type
_entity_poly.pdbx_seq_one_letter_code
_entity_poly.pdbx_strand_id
1 'polypeptide(L)'
;MATINSKIPAGPLKEKWTNYKDHQKLVNPANKRRLDIIVVGTGLAGASAAASFGEMGFNVLNFCIQDSPRRAHSIAAQGGINAAKNYQNDGDSVYRLFYDTIKGGDYRAREANVYRLAEVSNAIIDQCVAQGVPFAREYGGLLDNRSFGGAQVSRTFYARGQTGQQLLLGAYSALSRQVGLGKVKLYTRYEMLDVVLIDSRARGILARNLVTGKIERFAAHAVVIATGGYGNAFFLSTNAMASNGSAAWQCYKKGAFFANPCMAQIHPTCIPVHGDYQSKLTLMSESLRNDGRIWVPKDIEDAGRLQRGEIKGKDIPEEKRDYYLERRYPAFGNLVPRDVASRAAKERCDAGYGVNNTGLAVFLDFGDAIKRLGRDVVEQKYGNLFQMYEKIADENPYETPMMIYPAIHYTMGGLWVDYELMTTIPGLFAIGEANFSDHGANRLGASALMQGLADGYFVIPYTMQNYLADQIQVPRFSTDRPEFEAAEKELQDRITRIMNVKGNKSVDDLHKELGHIMWDNVGMGRDKAGLEKAIVKLDELKKEFWSNVYVPGEANDLNVELEKALRLADFIEIGTLMAHDAMDREESCGGHFRIEHQTEEGEAKRDDENFAYVSCWEYQGEDKDPVMYKEELVYEETVRAQRNYKS
;
A
#
# COMPACT_ATOMS: atom_id res chain seq x y z
N MET A 1 18.08 20.01 -16.85
CA MET A 1 17.68 19.04 -15.81
C MET A 1 16.42 19.58 -15.16
N ALA A 2 15.33 18.83 -15.13
CA ALA A 2 14.13 19.22 -14.40
C ALA A 2 14.49 19.24 -12.91
N THR A 3 14.39 20.39 -12.28
CA THR A 3 14.66 20.52 -10.84
C THR A 3 13.43 19.99 -10.11
N ILE A 4 13.58 18.91 -9.38
CA ILE A 4 12.51 18.36 -8.54
C ILE A 4 12.32 19.29 -7.35
N ASN A 5 11.16 19.95 -7.27
CA ASN A 5 10.81 20.85 -6.18
C ASN A 5 9.69 20.24 -5.33
N SER A 6 10.04 19.80 -4.14
CA SER A 6 9.09 19.22 -3.16
C SER A 6 8.17 20.26 -2.51
N LYS A 7 8.37 21.55 -2.73
CA LYS A 7 7.57 22.67 -2.20
C LYS A 7 7.38 22.64 -0.68
N ILE A 8 8.35 22.15 0.04
CA ILE A 8 8.31 22.14 1.50
C ILE A 8 8.36 23.59 2.00
N PRO A 9 7.41 24.04 2.84
CA PRO A 9 7.42 25.39 3.40
C PRO A 9 8.69 25.70 4.19
N ALA A 10 9.11 26.95 4.18
CA ALA A 10 10.20 27.43 5.01
C ALA A 10 9.79 27.47 6.50
N GLY A 11 10.78 27.68 7.38
CA GLY A 11 10.57 27.80 8.82
C GLY A 11 10.74 26.48 9.58
N PRO A 12 10.58 26.52 10.91
CA PRO A 12 10.74 25.37 11.77
C PRO A 12 9.78 24.22 11.41
N LEU A 13 10.24 22.98 11.54
CA LEU A 13 9.47 21.77 11.18
C LEU A 13 8.06 21.79 11.78
N LYS A 14 7.95 22.14 13.06
CA LYS A 14 6.67 22.16 13.81
C LYS A 14 5.65 23.19 13.33
N GLU A 15 6.10 24.19 12.58
CA GLU A 15 5.28 25.32 12.12
C GLU A 15 4.93 25.23 10.63
N LYS A 16 5.61 24.36 9.86
CA LYS A 16 5.48 24.31 8.40
C LYS A 16 4.04 24.12 7.95
N TRP A 17 3.29 23.22 8.55
CA TRP A 17 1.90 22.96 8.16
C TRP A 17 0.95 24.08 8.57
N THR A 18 1.10 24.64 9.76
CA THR A 18 0.34 25.81 10.20
C THR A 18 0.61 27.00 9.28
N ASN A 19 1.88 27.30 9.01
CA ASN A 19 2.28 28.36 8.09
C ASN A 19 1.72 28.17 6.69
N TYR A 20 1.69 26.93 6.18
CA TYR A 20 1.05 26.62 4.90
C TYR A 20 -0.44 26.97 4.92
N LYS A 21 -1.19 26.51 5.92
CA LYS A 21 -2.63 26.78 6.05
C LYS A 21 -2.95 28.26 6.17
N ASP A 22 -2.11 29.01 6.89
CA ASP A 22 -2.31 30.46 7.10
C ASP A 22 -2.06 31.29 5.83
N HIS A 23 -1.23 30.80 4.92
CA HIS A 23 -0.84 31.50 3.69
C HIS A 23 -1.46 30.92 2.41
N GLN A 24 -2.25 29.84 2.49
CA GLN A 24 -2.89 29.27 1.32
C GLN A 24 -3.91 30.22 0.69
N LYS A 25 -4.08 30.09 -0.62
CA LYS A 25 -5.15 30.76 -1.33
C LYS A 25 -6.48 30.07 -1.07
N LEU A 26 -7.54 30.85 -0.93
CA LEU A 26 -8.90 30.36 -0.70
C LEU A 26 -9.76 30.59 -1.94
N VAL A 27 -10.68 29.66 -2.20
CA VAL A 27 -11.70 29.79 -3.23
C VAL A 27 -12.99 30.26 -2.59
N ASN A 28 -13.54 31.36 -3.09
CA ASN A 28 -14.83 31.86 -2.65
C ASN A 28 -15.94 30.79 -2.89
N PRO A 29 -16.88 30.57 -1.96
CA PRO A 29 -17.97 29.59 -2.12
C PRO A 29 -18.76 29.74 -3.42
N ALA A 30 -18.96 30.94 -3.93
CA ALA A 30 -19.63 31.18 -5.21
C ALA A 30 -18.87 30.60 -6.41
N ASN A 31 -17.54 30.54 -6.34
CA ASN A 31 -16.68 29.96 -7.37
C ASN A 31 -16.54 28.45 -7.24
N LYS A 32 -16.57 27.89 -6.03
CA LYS A 32 -16.43 26.45 -5.79
C LYS A 32 -17.42 25.62 -6.64
N ARG A 33 -18.66 26.04 -6.73
CA ARG A 33 -19.69 25.35 -7.53
C ARG A 33 -19.43 25.31 -9.04
N ARG A 34 -18.44 26.06 -9.54
CA ARG A 34 -18.05 26.07 -10.95
C ARG A 34 -16.86 25.17 -11.23
N LEU A 35 -16.21 24.66 -10.19
CA LEU A 35 -15.00 23.87 -10.27
C LEU A 35 -15.32 22.40 -10.06
N ASP A 36 -14.84 21.56 -10.96
CA ASP A 36 -15.06 20.13 -10.97
C ASP A 36 -13.76 19.40 -10.60
N ILE A 37 -13.86 18.41 -9.73
CA ILE A 37 -12.76 17.57 -9.28
C ILE A 37 -13.10 16.12 -9.57
N ILE A 38 -12.21 15.40 -10.24
CA ILE A 38 -12.28 13.95 -10.37
C ILE A 38 -11.47 13.30 -9.25
N VAL A 39 -12.08 12.35 -8.54
CA VAL A 39 -11.39 11.48 -7.57
C VAL A 39 -11.51 10.04 -8.04
N VAL A 40 -10.39 9.41 -8.34
CA VAL A 40 -10.32 8.02 -8.79
C VAL A 40 -9.95 7.13 -7.62
N GLY A 41 -10.89 6.30 -7.18
CA GLY A 41 -10.78 5.45 -6.00
C GLY A 41 -11.76 5.85 -4.91
N THR A 42 -12.22 4.85 -4.16
CA THR A 42 -13.23 4.98 -3.10
C THR A 42 -12.82 4.25 -1.82
N GLY A 43 -11.54 3.94 -1.67
CA GLY A 43 -10.96 3.51 -0.41
C GLY A 43 -10.93 4.65 0.61
N LEU A 44 -10.28 4.48 1.74
CA LEU A 44 -10.23 5.50 2.80
C LEU A 44 -9.77 6.86 2.28
N ALA A 45 -8.69 6.91 1.50
CA ALA A 45 -8.18 8.16 0.95
C ALA A 45 -9.16 8.80 -0.04
N GLY A 46 -9.66 8.02 -1.02
CA GLY A 46 -10.56 8.53 -2.04
C GLY A 46 -11.94 8.93 -1.51
N ALA A 47 -12.55 8.13 -0.65
CA ALA A 47 -13.84 8.43 -0.05
C ALA A 47 -13.79 9.66 0.86
N SER A 48 -12.74 9.77 1.69
CA SER A 48 -12.55 10.93 2.57
C SER A 48 -12.29 12.22 1.79
N ALA A 49 -11.50 12.17 0.74
CA ALA A 49 -11.24 13.32 -0.13
C ALA A 49 -12.51 13.77 -0.86
N ALA A 50 -13.21 12.84 -1.50
CA ALA A 50 -14.45 13.14 -2.24
C ALA A 50 -15.54 13.71 -1.33
N ALA A 51 -15.71 13.14 -0.12
CA ALA A 51 -16.63 13.68 0.87
C ALA A 51 -16.25 15.11 1.30
N SER A 52 -14.97 15.35 1.56
CA SER A 52 -14.46 16.68 1.96
C SER A 52 -14.66 17.72 0.87
N PHE A 53 -14.34 17.41 -0.38
CA PHE A 53 -14.55 18.34 -1.49
C PHE A 53 -16.02 18.66 -1.72
N GLY A 54 -16.90 17.66 -1.64
CA GLY A 54 -18.34 17.86 -1.73
C GLY A 54 -18.87 18.77 -0.62
N GLU A 55 -18.44 18.52 0.62
CA GLU A 55 -18.80 19.34 1.78
C GLU A 55 -18.31 20.79 1.65
N MET A 56 -17.13 21.00 1.08
CA MET A 56 -16.58 22.33 0.79
C MET A 56 -17.36 23.09 -0.31
N GLY A 57 -18.18 22.42 -1.11
CA GLY A 57 -19.00 23.01 -2.16
C GLY A 57 -18.48 22.84 -3.59
N PHE A 58 -17.44 22.06 -3.81
CA PHE A 58 -16.98 21.67 -5.15
C PHE A 58 -17.90 20.60 -5.76
N ASN A 59 -17.90 20.50 -7.09
CA ASN A 59 -18.52 19.37 -7.77
C ASN A 59 -17.52 18.23 -7.89
N VAL A 60 -17.90 17.03 -7.50
CA VAL A 60 -16.99 15.89 -7.47
C VAL A 60 -17.54 14.75 -8.32
N LEU A 61 -16.68 14.20 -9.19
CA LEU A 61 -16.91 12.94 -9.90
C LEU A 61 -16.01 11.90 -9.25
N ASN A 62 -16.60 10.93 -8.57
CA ASN A 62 -15.86 9.90 -7.84
C ASN A 62 -16.04 8.54 -8.50
N PHE A 63 -14.93 7.85 -8.79
CA PHE A 63 -14.91 6.60 -9.56
C PHE A 63 -14.55 5.43 -8.68
N CYS A 64 -15.38 4.39 -8.71
CA CYS A 64 -15.23 3.15 -7.99
C CYS A 64 -15.15 1.98 -8.99
N ILE A 65 -14.08 1.21 -8.93
CA ILE A 65 -13.92 0.03 -9.79
C ILE A 65 -14.87 -1.11 -9.40
N GLN A 66 -15.25 -1.20 -8.12
CA GLN A 66 -16.20 -2.16 -7.61
C GLN A 66 -17.65 -1.67 -7.76
N ASP A 67 -18.58 -2.54 -7.44
CA ASP A 67 -20.00 -2.23 -7.35
C ASP A 67 -20.37 -1.33 -6.15
N SER A 68 -19.49 -1.29 -5.15
CA SER A 68 -19.66 -0.45 -3.96
C SER A 68 -18.31 0.01 -3.38
N PRO A 69 -18.21 1.26 -2.91
CA PRO A 69 -17.04 1.74 -2.14
C PRO A 69 -16.67 0.87 -0.95
N ARG A 70 -17.63 0.18 -0.35
CA ARG A 70 -17.41 -0.72 0.80
C ARG A 70 -16.54 -1.93 0.48
N ARG A 71 -16.24 -2.19 -0.80
CA ARG A 71 -15.38 -3.30 -1.24
C ARG A 71 -13.93 -2.87 -1.53
N ALA A 72 -13.56 -1.63 -1.20
CA ALA A 72 -12.19 -1.17 -1.32
C ALA A 72 -11.24 -1.98 -0.42
N HIS A 73 -9.98 -2.08 -0.82
CA HIS A 73 -8.95 -2.84 -0.08
C HIS A 73 -8.84 -2.44 1.41
N SER A 74 -9.12 -1.19 1.75
CA SER A 74 -9.11 -0.70 3.14
C SER A 74 -9.94 -1.56 4.10
N ILE A 75 -10.97 -2.26 3.62
CA ILE A 75 -11.81 -3.18 4.43
C ILE A 75 -10.99 -4.34 5.02
N ALA A 76 -9.90 -4.74 4.39
CA ALA A 76 -9.09 -5.88 4.81
C ALA A 76 -8.14 -5.56 5.98
N ALA A 77 -7.94 -4.30 6.34
CA ALA A 77 -7.05 -3.93 7.44
C ALA A 77 -7.68 -4.24 8.80
N GLN A 78 -6.95 -4.94 9.65
CA GLN A 78 -7.47 -5.51 10.90
C GLN A 78 -6.84 -4.87 12.15
N GLY A 79 -5.56 -4.50 12.07
CA GLY A 79 -4.72 -4.22 13.24
C GLY A 79 -5.09 -2.98 14.02
N GLY A 80 -5.34 -1.86 13.36
CA GLY A 80 -5.62 -0.58 14.02
C GLY A 80 -5.14 0.62 13.22
N ILE A 81 -5.26 1.79 13.86
CA ILE A 81 -4.82 3.08 13.34
C ILE A 81 -4.03 3.83 14.42
N ASN A 82 -2.87 4.37 14.07
CA ASN A 82 -2.04 5.13 14.99
C ASN A 82 -2.52 6.57 15.17
N ALA A 83 -2.38 7.07 16.40
CA ALA A 83 -2.49 8.50 16.71
C ALA A 83 -1.72 8.83 17.99
N ALA A 84 -1.14 10.02 18.05
CA ALA A 84 -0.28 10.48 19.15
C ALA A 84 -1.09 11.09 20.31
N LYS A 85 -2.08 10.35 20.83
CA LYS A 85 -2.98 10.85 21.89
C LYS A 85 -2.44 10.67 23.33
N ASN A 86 -1.46 9.81 23.51
CA ASN A 86 -0.83 9.54 24.82
C ASN A 86 -1.85 9.18 25.95
N TYR A 87 -2.89 8.42 25.64
CA TYR A 87 -3.93 8.08 26.61
C TYR A 87 -3.42 7.16 27.73
N GLN A 88 -2.40 6.34 27.47
CA GLN A 88 -1.77 5.49 28.48
C GLN A 88 -0.71 6.22 29.30
N ASN A 89 -0.43 7.48 28.99
CA ASN A 89 0.60 8.30 29.63
C ASN A 89 1.98 7.62 29.67
N ASP A 90 2.31 6.90 28.59
CA ASP A 90 3.57 6.16 28.42
C ASP A 90 4.63 6.95 27.62
N GLY A 91 4.44 8.26 27.53
CA GLY A 91 5.40 9.18 26.90
C GLY A 91 5.27 9.32 25.41
N ASP A 92 4.10 9.02 24.82
CA ASP A 92 3.85 9.30 23.42
C ASP A 92 3.61 10.79 23.15
N SER A 93 3.89 11.22 21.94
CA SER A 93 3.70 12.60 21.48
C SER A 93 3.72 12.66 19.95
N VAL A 94 3.29 13.80 19.39
CA VAL A 94 3.42 14.07 17.96
C VAL A 94 4.87 13.93 17.50
N TYR A 95 5.82 14.49 18.25
CA TYR A 95 7.25 14.38 17.93
C TYR A 95 7.74 12.92 17.98
N ARG A 96 7.30 12.15 18.97
CA ARG A 96 7.68 10.73 19.08
C ARG A 96 7.11 9.89 17.94
N LEU A 97 5.85 10.10 17.56
CA LEU A 97 5.27 9.42 16.40
C LEU A 97 6.02 9.79 15.11
N PHE A 98 6.35 11.06 14.95
CA PHE A 98 7.18 11.53 13.84
C PHE A 98 8.55 10.85 13.84
N TYR A 99 9.27 10.88 14.96
CA TYR A 99 10.59 10.28 15.09
C TYR A 99 10.57 8.76 14.81
N ASP A 100 9.62 8.04 15.41
CA ASP A 100 9.47 6.61 15.21
C ASP A 100 9.16 6.27 13.74
N THR A 101 8.37 7.09 13.06
CA THR A 101 8.05 6.91 11.64
C THR A 101 9.26 7.15 10.74
N ILE A 102 10.03 8.19 10.99
CA ILE A 102 11.28 8.49 10.26
C ILE A 102 12.30 7.37 10.46
N LYS A 103 12.55 6.99 11.71
CA LYS A 103 13.50 5.93 12.06
C LYS A 103 13.03 4.55 11.55
N GLY A 104 11.76 4.24 11.74
CA GLY A 104 11.16 3.00 11.26
C GLY A 104 11.19 2.87 9.73
N GLY A 105 11.10 3.98 9.02
CA GLY A 105 11.24 4.09 7.57
C GLY A 105 12.69 4.18 7.06
N ASP A 106 13.66 3.94 7.93
CA ASP A 106 15.10 3.98 7.60
C ASP A 106 15.55 5.29 6.98
N TYR A 107 14.99 6.41 7.44
CA TYR A 107 15.39 7.75 6.98
C TYR A 107 15.35 7.89 5.45
N ARG A 108 14.26 7.42 4.82
CA ARG A 108 14.01 7.54 3.39
C ARG A 108 12.70 8.26 3.07
N ALA A 109 12.19 9.04 4.06
CA ALA A 109 11.02 9.91 3.92
C ALA A 109 11.37 11.36 4.24
N ARG A 110 10.55 12.30 3.77
CA ARG A 110 10.67 13.73 4.07
C ARG A 110 10.20 14.02 5.49
N GLU A 111 11.02 14.65 6.30
CA GLU A 111 10.63 15.03 7.66
C GLU A 111 9.36 15.89 7.71
N ALA A 112 9.23 16.86 6.81
CA ALA A 112 8.08 17.76 6.80
C ALA A 112 6.74 17.04 6.57
N ASN A 113 6.70 16.07 5.64
CA ASN A 113 5.52 15.30 5.37
C ASN A 113 5.17 14.36 6.53
N VAL A 114 6.18 13.72 7.12
CA VAL A 114 5.99 12.81 8.26
C VAL A 114 5.55 13.55 9.50
N TYR A 115 6.11 14.74 9.77
CA TYR A 115 5.68 15.55 10.91
C TYR A 115 4.22 16.00 10.75
N ARG A 116 3.83 16.45 9.55
CA ARG A 116 2.43 16.77 9.24
C ARG A 116 1.49 15.60 9.48
N LEU A 117 1.87 14.41 9.04
CA LEU A 117 1.09 13.19 9.27
C LEU A 117 0.88 12.93 10.78
N ALA A 118 1.95 13.02 11.57
CA ALA A 118 1.89 12.84 13.01
C ALA A 118 1.02 13.92 13.69
N GLU A 119 1.14 15.16 13.24
CA GLU A 119 0.38 16.31 13.77
C GLU A 119 -1.13 16.14 13.57
N VAL A 120 -1.58 15.72 12.37
CA VAL A 120 -3.01 15.56 12.09
C VAL A 120 -3.61 14.26 12.63
N SER A 121 -2.80 13.31 13.09
CA SER A 121 -3.24 11.99 13.53
C SER A 121 -4.31 12.04 14.63
N ASN A 122 -4.18 12.96 15.58
CA ASN A 122 -5.13 13.10 16.69
C ASN A 122 -6.51 13.54 16.20
N ALA A 123 -6.57 14.47 15.27
CA ALA A 123 -7.81 14.95 14.68
C ALA A 123 -8.51 13.87 13.84
N ILE A 124 -7.75 12.96 13.22
CA ILE A 124 -8.32 11.80 12.50
C ILE A 124 -9.14 10.92 13.44
N ILE A 125 -8.60 10.57 14.60
CA ILE A 125 -9.32 9.73 15.57
C ILE A 125 -10.58 10.43 16.06
N ASP A 126 -10.51 11.72 16.37
CA ASP A 126 -11.68 12.49 16.83
C ASP A 126 -12.78 12.52 15.77
N GLN A 127 -12.42 12.71 14.52
CA GLN A 127 -13.39 12.66 13.42
C GLN A 127 -13.99 11.27 13.22
N CYS A 128 -13.19 10.21 13.29
CA CYS A 128 -13.69 8.84 13.17
C CYS A 128 -14.66 8.50 14.31
N VAL A 129 -14.40 8.94 15.53
CA VAL A 129 -15.33 8.80 16.66
C VAL A 129 -16.62 9.55 16.39
N ALA A 130 -16.54 10.79 15.91
CA ALA A 130 -17.72 11.60 15.55
C ALA A 130 -18.55 10.97 14.41
N GLN A 131 -17.91 10.21 13.52
CA GLN A 131 -18.57 9.45 12.45
C GLN A 131 -19.17 8.12 12.92
N GLY A 132 -19.03 7.77 14.20
CA GLY A 132 -19.59 6.56 14.78
C GLY A 132 -18.74 5.30 14.64
N VAL A 133 -17.44 5.44 14.38
CA VAL A 133 -16.53 4.29 14.36
C VAL A 133 -16.46 3.68 15.76
N PRO A 134 -16.81 2.38 15.93
CA PRO A 134 -16.89 1.73 17.22
C PRO A 134 -15.54 1.25 17.70
N PHE A 135 -14.62 2.17 18.02
CA PHE A 135 -13.35 1.82 18.64
C PHE A 135 -13.55 1.11 19.97
N ALA A 136 -12.67 0.18 20.30
CA ALA A 136 -12.61 -0.43 21.60
C ALA A 136 -12.42 0.64 22.67
N ARG A 137 -13.06 0.44 23.83
CA ARG A 137 -12.98 1.33 24.99
C ARG A 137 -12.56 0.55 26.22
N GLU A 138 -11.81 1.20 27.09
CA GLU A 138 -11.49 0.72 28.42
C GLU A 138 -12.68 0.95 29.39
N TYR A 139 -12.59 0.38 30.58
CA TYR A 139 -13.66 0.45 31.57
C TYR A 139 -14.11 1.89 31.89
N GLY A 140 -13.17 2.84 31.96
CA GLY A 140 -13.45 4.25 32.19
C GLY A 140 -14.10 5.00 31.03
N GLY A 141 -14.30 4.34 29.88
CA GLY A 141 -14.96 4.91 28.71
C GLY A 141 -14.03 5.64 27.73
N LEU A 142 -12.75 5.77 28.04
CA LEU A 142 -11.75 6.27 27.09
C LEU A 142 -11.50 5.24 25.99
N LEU A 143 -11.04 5.70 24.84
CA LEU A 143 -10.65 4.81 23.76
C LEU A 143 -9.47 3.94 24.20
N ASP A 144 -9.60 2.64 24.07
CA ASP A 144 -8.51 1.72 24.32
C ASP A 144 -7.46 1.80 23.19
N ASN A 145 -6.20 1.69 23.57
CA ASN A 145 -5.10 1.65 22.64
C ASN A 145 -4.04 0.64 23.08
N ARG A 146 -3.22 0.22 22.14
CA ARG A 146 -2.19 -0.79 22.38
C ARG A 146 -0.90 -0.45 21.63
N SER A 147 0.20 -1.05 22.06
CA SER A 147 1.42 -1.07 21.25
C SER A 147 1.22 -1.97 20.03
N PHE A 148 1.93 -1.67 18.96
CA PHE A 148 1.88 -2.43 17.72
C PHE A 148 3.31 -2.62 17.19
N GLY A 149 3.54 -3.64 16.39
CA GLY A 149 4.88 -4.03 15.97
C GLY A 149 5.77 -2.86 15.54
N GLY A 150 6.94 -2.75 16.17
CA GLY A 150 7.91 -1.67 15.96
C GLY A 150 7.73 -0.43 16.85
N ALA A 151 6.67 -0.34 17.68
CA ALA A 151 6.43 0.76 18.61
C ALA A 151 6.52 0.29 20.07
N GLN A 152 7.17 1.10 20.90
CA GLN A 152 7.31 0.83 22.35
C GLN A 152 6.27 1.56 23.20
N VAL A 153 5.34 2.29 22.56
CA VAL A 153 4.26 3.02 23.21
C VAL A 153 2.91 2.60 22.68
N SER A 154 1.88 2.80 23.48
CA SER A 154 0.49 2.45 23.15
C SER A 154 -0.16 3.60 22.39
N ARG A 155 -0.19 3.52 21.08
CA ARG A 155 -0.77 4.54 20.20
C ARG A 155 -1.74 4.01 19.15
N THR A 156 -1.97 2.70 19.10
CA THR A 156 -2.80 2.07 18.08
C THR A 156 -4.23 1.88 18.59
N PHE A 157 -5.15 2.62 18.02
CA PHE A 157 -6.58 2.51 18.25
C PHE A 157 -7.18 1.45 17.34
N TYR A 158 -8.17 0.70 17.81
CA TYR A 158 -8.65 -0.48 17.09
C TYR A 158 -10.13 -0.79 17.33
N ALA A 159 -10.73 -1.51 16.40
CA ALA A 159 -12.08 -2.07 16.49
C ALA A 159 -12.01 -3.60 16.32
N ARG A 160 -11.31 -4.28 17.22
CA ARG A 160 -11.20 -5.74 17.42
C ARG A 160 -11.26 -6.58 16.12
N GLY A 161 -10.24 -6.48 15.27
CA GLY A 161 -10.12 -7.22 14.01
C GLY A 161 -10.91 -6.65 12.84
N GLN A 162 -11.67 -5.58 13.04
CA GLN A 162 -12.51 -4.94 12.02
C GLN A 162 -12.17 -3.46 11.80
N THR A 163 -10.99 -3.01 12.18
CA THR A 163 -10.66 -1.59 12.18
C THR A 163 -10.80 -0.96 10.79
N GLY A 164 -10.24 -1.58 9.76
CA GLY A 164 -10.34 -1.08 8.39
C GLY A 164 -11.76 -1.04 7.88
N GLN A 165 -12.56 -2.07 8.17
CA GLN A 165 -13.97 -2.12 7.81
C GLN A 165 -14.76 -0.97 8.45
N GLN A 166 -14.58 -0.74 9.74
CA GLN A 166 -15.33 0.29 10.46
C GLN A 166 -14.91 1.70 10.04
N LEU A 167 -13.62 1.94 9.82
CA LEU A 167 -13.13 3.20 9.27
C LEU A 167 -13.65 3.46 7.86
N LEU A 168 -13.67 2.43 7.01
CA LEU A 168 -14.20 2.54 5.65
C LEU A 168 -15.70 2.84 5.65
N LEU A 169 -16.48 2.22 6.54
CA LEU A 169 -17.90 2.52 6.69
C LEU A 169 -18.14 3.97 7.14
N GLY A 170 -17.30 4.52 8.01
CA GLY A 170 -17.34 5.93 8.41
C GLY A 170 -17.09 6.88 7.23
N ALA A 171 -16.03 6.62 6.46
CA ALA A 171 -15.73 7.41 5.26
C ALA A 171 -16.78 7.24 4.17
N TYR A 172 -17.31 6.04 3.98
CA TYR A 172 -18.40 5.75 3.06
C TYR A 172 -19.68 6.49 3.44
N SER A 173 -20.01 6.57 4.73
CA SER A 173 -21.18 7.33 5.22
C SER A 173 -21.04 8.82 4.91
N ALA A 174 -19.86 9.41 5.13
CA ALA A 174 -19.58 10.80 4.77
C ALA A 174 -19.70 11.04 3.26
N LEU A 175 -19.14 10.13 2.45
CA LEU A 175 -19.25 10.16 0.99
C LEU A 175 -20.74 10.07 0.55
N SER A 176 -21.48 9.11 1.09
CA SER A 176 -22.89 8.87 0.74
C SER A 176 -23.78 10.08 1.05
N ARG A 177 -23.48 10.79 2.14
CA ARG A 177 -24.15 12.05 2.43
C ARG A 177 -23.98 13.08 1.30
N GLN A 178 -22.75 13.23 0.80
CA GLN A 178 -22.48 14.18 -0.28
C GLN A 178 -23.07 13.72 -1.62
N VAL A 179 -23.15 12.42 -1.86
CA VAL A 179 -23.89 11.86 -3.00
C VAL A 179 -25.37 12.18 -2.89
N GLY A 180 -25.98 11.97 -1.73
CA GLY A 180 -27.39 12.29 -1.47
C GLY A 180 -27.71 13.78 -1.61
N LEU A 181 -26.76 14.67 -1.31
CA LEU A 181 -26.88 16.12 -1.49
C LEU A 181 -26.60 16.58 -2.94
N GLY A 182 -26.27 15.66 -3.85
CA GLY A 182 -25.94 15.97 -5.25
C GLY A 182 -24.61 16.68 -5.46
N LYS A 183 -23.72 16.69 -4.46
CA LYS A 183 -22.39 17.30 -4.55
C LYS A 183 -21.36 16.36 -5.14
N VAL A 184 -21.51 15.06 -4.92
CA VAL A 184 -20.65 14.00 -5.48
C VAL A 184 -21.51 13.13 -6.38
N LYS A 185 -21.04 12.92 -7.60
CA LYS A 185 -21.57 11.90 -8.51
C LYS A 185 -20.67 10.67 -8.43
N LEU A 186 -21.23 9.56 -7.97
CA LEU A 186 -20.51 8.31 -7.79
C LEU A 186 -20.71 7.40 -9.01
N TYR A 187 -19.61 7.00 -9.63
CA TYR A 187 -19.57 6.06 -10.74
C TYR A 187 -19.02 4.72 -10.24
N THR A 188 -19.88 3.72 -10.11
CA THR A 188 -19.49 2.36 -9.71
C THR A 188 -19.30 1.49 -10.94
N ARG A 189 -18.38 0.51 -10.88
CA ARG A 189 -18.00 -0.34 -12.01
C ARG A 189 -17.38 0.44 -13.18
N TYR A 190 -16.56 1.43 -12.83
CA TYR A 190 -15.76 2.21 -13.77
C TYR A 190 -14.29 2.10 -13.42
N GLU A 191 -13.45 1.78 -14.40
CA GLU A 191 -12.00 1.74 -14.26
C GLU A 191 -11.35 2.87 -15.07
N MET A 192 -10.57 3.72 -14.41
CA MET A 192 -9.75 4.71 -15.10
C MET A 192 -8.66 4.00 -15.90
N LEU A 193 -8.58 4.27 -17.20
CA LEU A 193 -7.57 3.69 -18.09
C LEU A 193 -6.60 4.71 -18.67
N ASP A 194 -6.88 6.00 -18.58
CA ASP A 194 -5.94 7.05 -18.97
C ASP A 194 -6.27 8.40 -18.30
N VAL A 195 -5.27 9.27 -18.21
CA VAL A 195 -5.42 10.69 -17.85
C VAL A 195 -5.29 11.55 -19.08
N VAL A 196 -6.15 12.56 -19.21
CA VAL A 196 -6.16 13.48 -20.34
C VAL A 196 -5.51 14.81 -19.94
N LEU A 197 -4.49 15.20 -20.69
CA LEU A 197 -3.78 16.46 -20.49
C LEU A 197 -4.21 17.47 -21.55
N ILE A 198 -4.43 18.72 -21.10
CA ILE A 198 -4.61 19.89 -21.96
C ILE A 198 -3.60 20.94 -21.51
N ASP A 199 -2.78 21.44 -22.42
CA ASP A 199 -1.70 22.38 -22.09
C ASP A 199 -0.79 21.88 -20.96
N SER A 200 -0.45 20.60 -21.02
CA SER A 200 0.39 19.90 -20.02
C SER A 200 -0.19 19.85 -18.59
N ARG A 201 -1.50 20.07 -18.43
CA ARG A 201 -2.21 19.95 -17.15
C ARG A 201 -3.23 18.82 -17.21
N ALA A 202 -3.46 18.18 -16.07
CA ALA A 202 -4.52 17.18 -15.94
C ALA A 202 -5.89 17.88 -16.03
N ARG A 203 -6.71 17.47 -17.00
CA ARG A 203 -8.01 18.06 -17.29
C ARG A 203 -9.13 17.04 -17.42
N GLY A 204 -8.82 15.78 -17.25
CA GLY A 204 -9.83 14.74 -17.31
C GLY A 204 -9.24 13.34 -17.30
N ILE A 205 -10.11 12.37 -17.45
CA ILE A 205 -9.77 10.95 -17.54
C ILE A 205 -10.59 10.25 -18.64
N LEU A 206 -10.09 9.11 -19.06
CA LEU A 206 -10.86 8.08 -19.75
C LEU A 206 -11.14 6.95 -18.78
N ALA A 207 -12.39 6.53 -18.68
CA ALA A 207 -12.79 5.40 -17.87
C ALA A 207 -13.61 4.40 -18.68
N ARG A 208 -13.36 3.12 -18.44
CA ARG A 208 -14.16 2.05 -19.03
C ARG A 208 -15.32 1.71 -18.09
N ASN A 209 -16.51 1.75 -18.61
CA ASN A 209 -17.67 1.18 -17.95
C ASN A 209 -17.54 -0.36 -18.01
N LEU A 210 -17.30 -0.99 -16.86
CA LEU A 210 -17.01 -2.43 -16.80
C LEU A 210 -18.22 -3.32 -17.10
N VAL A 211 -19.43 -2.75 -17.05
CA VAL A 211 -20.66 -3.49 -17.38
C VAL A 211 -20.90 -3.51 -18.90
N THR A 212 -20.69 -2.38 -19.55
CA THR A 212 -21.00 -2.22 -20.99
C THR A 212 -19.76 -2.34 -21.91
N GLY A 213 -18.55 -2.30 -21.31
CA GLY A 213 -17.29 -2.26 -22.07
C GLY A 213 -16.99 -0.92 -22.75
N LYS A 214 -17.86 0.06 -22.65
CA LYS A 214 -17.71 1.36 -23.32
C LYS A 214 -16.66 2.22 -22.61
N ILE A 215 -15.88 2.94 -23.38
CA ILE A 215 -14.98 3.98 -22.90
C ILE A 215 -15.75 5.30 -22.86
N GLU A 216 -15.67 5.99 -21.73
CA GLU A 216 -16.34 7.26 -21.48
C GLU A 216 -15.30 8.31 -21.08
N ARG A 217 -15.56 9.56 -21.50
CA ARG A 217 -14.68 10.72 -21.28
C ARG A 217 -15.22 11.59 -20.17
N PHE A 218 -14.36 12.04 -19.28
CA PHE A 218 -14.73 12.91 -18.15
C PHE A 218 -13.75 14.06 -18.03
N ALA A 219 -14.25 15.29 -17.97
CA ALA A 219 -13.44 16.48 -17.81
C ALA A 219 -13.56 17.06 -16.41
N ALA A 220 -12.47 17.68 -15.92
CA ALA A 220 -12.43 18.37 -14.62
C ALA A 220 -11.31 19.41 -14.58
N HIS A 221 -11.30 20.24 -13.54
CA HIS A 221 -10.23 21.20 -13.27
C HIS A 221 -9.02 20.56 -12.57
N ALA A 222 -9.25 19.47 -11.84
CA ALA A 222 -8.20 18.68 -11.19
C ALA A 222 -8.59 17.21 -11.13
N VAL A 223 -7.56 16.34 -11.07
CA VAL A 223 -7.69 14.90 -10.97
C VAL A 223 -6.91 14.39 -9.78
N VAL A 224 -7.53 13.55 -8.95
CA VAL A 224 -6.92 12.94 -7.77
C VAL A 224 -6.88 11.42 -7.95
N ILE A 225 -5.69 10.85 -7.85
CA ILE A 225 -5.47 9.39 -7.88
C ILE A 225 -5.44 8.87 -6.45
N ALA A 226 -6.38 7.99 -6.12
CA ALA A 226 -6.53 7.36 -4.81
C ALA A 226 -6.77 5.85 -4.94
N THR A 227 -6.03 5.22 -5.85
CA THR A 227 -6.26 3.84 -6.32
C THR A 227 -5.48 2.79 -5.55
N GLY A 228 -4.78 3.18 -4.48
CA GLY A 228 -3.96 2.25 -3.70
C GLY A 228 -2.64 1.88 -4.38
N GLY A 229 -2.03 0.79 -3.90
CA GLY A 229 -0.71 0.35 -4.33
C GLY A 229 -0.72 -0.62 -5.50
N TYR A 230 0.48 -1.07 -5.86
CA TYR A 230 0.76 -1.96 -7.00
C TYR A 230 1.29 -3.35 -6.58
N GLY A 231 0.96 -3.80 -5.36
CA GLY A 231 1.44 -5.09 -4.83
C GLY A 231 1.00 -6.31 -5.64
N ASN A 232 -0.04 -6.19 -6.47
CA ASN A 232 -0.49 -7.26 -7.36
C ASN A 232 0.44 -7.49 -8.59
N ALA A 233 1.54 -6.74 -8.71
CA ALA A 233 2.67 -7.15 -9.55
C ALA A 233 3.30 -8.48 -9.06
N PHE A 234 3.11 -8.83 -7.79
CA PHE A 234 3.39 -10.16 -7.23
C PHE A 234 2.08 -10.95 -7.27
N PHE A 235 2.03 -12.05 -7.95
CA PHE A 235 0.80 -12.81 -8.19
C PHE A 235 -0.03 -13.06 -6.92
N LEU A 236 0.59 -13.53 -5.85
CA LEU A 236 -0.06 -13.68 -4.55
C LEU A 236 0.39 -12.57 -3.62
N SER A 237 -0.49 -11.59 -3.44
CA SER A 237 -0.34 -10.51 -2.47
C SER A 237 -1.54 -10.48 -1.54
N THR A 238 -1.49 -9.66 -0.50
CA THR A 238 -2.64 -9.43 0.37
C THR A 238 -3.62 -8.40 -0.19
N ASN A 239 -3.24 -7.72 -1.27
CA ASN A 239 -4.07 -6.68 -1.88
C ASN A 239 -5.33 -7.27 -2.53
N ALA A 240 -6.43 -6.53 -2.45
CA ALA A 240 -7.61 -6.87 -3.22
C ALA A 240 -7.28 -6.82 -4.72
N MET A 241 -7.90 -7.69 -5.52
CA MET A 241 -7.69 -7.71 -6.98
C MET A 241 -8.07 -6.38 -7.66
N ALA A 242 -8.95 -5.62 -7.03
CA ALA A 242 -9.32 -4.28 -7.48
C ALA A 242 -8.26 -3.21 -7.18
N SER A 243 -7.33 -3.45 -6.26
CA SER A 243 -6.16 -2.58 -6.05
C SER A 243 -5.17 -2.85 -7.16
N ASN A 244 -5.20 -2.01 -8.16
CA ASN A 244 -4.32 -2.14 -9.31
C ASN A 244 -3.53 -0.85 -9.52
N GLY A 245 -2.32 -0.99 -10.03
CA GLY A 245 -1.44 0.14 -10.32
C GLY A 245 -1.74 0.85 -11.65
N SER A 246 -2.73 0.41 -12.42
CA SER A 246 -2.90 0.88 -13.81
C SER A 246 -3.15 2.37 -13.91
N ALA A 247 -4.03 2.94 -13.09
CA ALA A 247 -4.31 4.38 -13.13
C ALA A 247 -3.04 5.21 -12.84
N ALA A 248 -2.30 4.86 -11.79
CA ALA A 248 -1.02 5.52 -11.47
C ALA A 248 0.01 5.30 -12.58
N TRP A 249 0.04 4.10 -13.17
CA TRP A 249 0.97 3.78 -14.25
C TRP A 249 0.69 4.57 -15.52
N GLN A 250 -0.58 4.77 -15.89
CA GLN A 250 -0.94 5.64 -17.01
C GLN A 250 -0.53 7.10 -16.74
N CYS A 251 -0.67 7.59 -15.52
CA CYS A 251 -0.16 8.90 -15.13
C CYS A 251 1.37 8.99 -15.30
N TYR A 252 2.11 7.96 -14.90
CA TYR A 252 3.55 7.86 -15.11
C TYR A 252 3.89 7.92 -16.61
N LYS A 253 3.19 7.18 -17.45
CA LYS A 253 3.41 7.20 -18.90
C LYS A 253 3.07 8.53 -19.55
N LYS A 254 2.27 9.37 -18.93
CA LYS A 254 1.95 10.74 -19.39
C LYS A 254 2.88 11.82 -18.81
N GLY A 255 3.87 11.44 -17.99
CA GLY A 255 4.92 12.34 -17.51
C GLY A 255 4.94 12.60 -16.00
N ALA A 256 4.05 12.00 -15.21
CA ALA A 256 4.17 12.01 -13.77
C ALA A 256 5.35 11.13 -13.34
N PHE A 257 6.20 11.63 -12.44
CA PHE A 257 7.31 10.82 -11.94
C PHE A 257 6.82 9.72 -11.00
N PHE A 258 7.49 8.58 -11.04
CA PHE A 258 7.26 7.46 -10.15
C PHE A 258 8.42 7.37 -9.14
N ALA A 259 8.10 7.36 -7.86
CA ALA A 259 9.11 7.48 -6.80
C ALA A 259 9.27 6.18 -6.03
N ASN A 260 10.51 5.83 -5.71
CA ASN A 260 10.89 4.67 -4.89
C ASN A 260 10.15 3.37 -5.26
N PRO A 261 10.03 2.98 -6.53
CA PRO A 261 9.19 1.85 -6.94
C PRO A 261 9.57 0.53 -6.29
N CYS A 262 10.82 0.32 -5.91
CA CYS A 262 11.28 -0.91 -5.26
C CYS A 262 10.93 -1.00 -3.77
N MET A 263 10.44 0.07 -3.16
CA MET A 263 10.08 0.10 -1.74
C MET A 263 8.72 -0.57 -1.52
N ALA A 264 8.73 -1.86 -1.26
CA ALA A 264 7.54 -2.67 -0.98
C ALA A 264 7.66 -3.34 0.37
N GLN A 265 6.58 -3.31 1.15
CA GLN A 265 6.51 -3.94 2.46
C GLN A 265 5.92 -5.33 2.35
N ILE A 266 6.54 -6.26 3.06
CA ILE A 266 6.08 -7.63 3.20
C ILE A 266 5.49 -7.79 4.60
N HIS A 267 4.32 -8.43 4.68
CA HIS A 267 3.64 -8.72 5.93
C HIS A 267 3.97 -10.13 6.40
N PRO A 268 4.45 -10.31 7.63
CA PRO A 268 4.94 -11.62 8.10
C PRO A 268 3.84 -12.62 8.47
N THR A 269 2.59 -12.19 8.68
CA THR A 269 1.50 -13.02 9.21
C THR A 269 0.36 -13.19 8.21
N CYS A 270 0.66 -13.80 7.05
CA CYS A 270 -0.39 -14.18 6.10
C CYS A 270 -0.63 -15.67 6.14
N ILE A 271 -1.87 -16.11 5.86
CA ILE A 271 -2.18 -17.53 5.72
C ILE A 271 -1.47 -18.05 4.47
N PRO A 272 -0.70 -19.14 4.54
CA PRO A 272 0.03 -19.69 3.40
C PRO A 272 -0.90 -20.13 2.26
N VAL A 273 -0.32 -20.43 1.11
CA VAL A 273 -1.04 -20.98 -0.05
C VAL A 273 -1.65 -22.35 0.31
N HIS A 274 -2.93 -22.52 0.02
CA HIS A 274 -3.71 -23.73 0.28
C HIS A 274 -4.19 -24.45 -0.99
N GLY A 275 -3.88 -23.93 -2.17
CA GLY A 275 -4.28 -24.59 -3.42
C GLY A 275 -4.01 -23.75 -4.67
N ASP A 276 -4.09 -24.41 -5.83
CA ASP A 276 -3.72 -23.84 -7.13
C ASP A 276 -4.66 -22.72 -7.64
N TYR A 277 -5.87 -22.67 -7.08
CA TYR A 277 -6.90 -21.70 -7.47
C TYR A 277 -6.95 -20.46 -6.57
N GLN A 278 -6.05 -20.37 -5.60
CA GLN A 278 -6.00 -19.21 -4.71
C GLN A 278 -5.54 -17.96 -5.46
N SER A 279 -6.32 -16.89 -5.38
CA SER A 279 -6.08 -15.65 -6.12
C SER A 279 -5.37 -14.57 -5.29
N LYS A 280 -5.35 -14.72 -3.96
CA LYS A 280 -4.62 -13.82 -3.05
C LYS A 280 -4.32 -14.51 -1.73
N LEU A 281 -3.36 -13.97 -0.97
CA LEU A 281 -3.10 -14.42 0.39
C LEU A 281 -3.97 -13.65 1.40
N THR A 282 -4.52 -14.35 2.38
CA THR A 282 -5.29 -13.72 3.44
C THR A 282 -4.38 -13.19 4.53
N LEU A 283 -4.48 -11.89 4.78
CA LEU A 283 -3.79 -11.22 5.87
C LEU A 283 -4.39 -11.64 7.21
N MET A 284 -3.52 -12.01 8.15
CA MET A 284 -3.86 -12.13 9.57
C MET A 284 -3.32 -10.94 10.35
N SER A 285 -4.07 -10.47 11.34
CA SER A 285 -3.64 -9.34 12.15
C SER A 285 -2.28 -9.57 12.80
N GLU A 286 -1.39 -8.61 12.68
CA GLU A 286 -0.09 -8.62 13.35
C GLU A 286 -0.18 -8.68 14.87
N SER A 287 -1.33 -8.27 15.44
CA SER A 287 -1.58 -8.37 16.88
C SER A 287 -1.52 -9.81 17.43
N LEU A 288 -1.66 -10.81 16.57
CA LEU A 288 -1.45 -12.21 16.94
C LEU A 288 -0.03 -12.47 17.49
N ARG A 289 0.96 -11.69 17.05
CA ARG A 289 2.34 -11.78 17.53
C ARG A 289 2.54 -11.26 18.97
N ASN A 290 1.55 -10.57 19.53
CA ASN A 290 1.63 -10.07 20.91
C ASN A 290 1.62 -11.20 21.93
N ASP A 291 0.84 -12.24 21.68
CA ASP A 291 0.72 -13.38 22.58
C ASP A 291 1.11 -14.72 21.92
N GLY A 292 1.10 -14.79 20.59
CA GLY A 292 1.53 -15.96 19.81
C GLY A 292 3.06 -16.01 19.63
N ARG A 293 3.63 -17.20 19.69
CA ARG A 293 5.07 -17.44 19.55
C ARG A 293 5.37 -18.06 18.19
N ILE A 294 6.39 -17.54 17.50
CA ILE A 294 6.76 -18.00 16.15
C ILE A 294 7.93 -18.98 16.24
N TRP A 295 7.78 -20.15 15.60
CA TRP A 295 8.80 -21.18 15.61
C TRP A 295 8.80 -22.08 14.36
N VAL A 296 9.89 -22.79 14.16
CA VAL A 296 10.07 -23.90 13.21
C VAL A 296 10.69 -25.08 13.94
N PRO A 297 10.63 -26.34 13.43
CA PRO A 297 11.38 -27.44 14.01
C PRO A 297 12.90 -27.13 14.00
N LYS A 298 13.60 -27.62 15.02
CA LYS A 298 15.07 -27.56 15.06
C LYS A 298 15.72 -28.55 14.10
N ASP A 299 15.00 -29.60 13.73
CA ASP A 299 15.46 -30.68 12.86
C ASP A 299 14.81 -30.61 11.48
N ILE A 300 15.60 -30.66 10.43
CA ILE A 300 15.12 -30.71 9.04
C ILE A 300 14.29 -31.97 8.77
N GLU A 301 14.62 -33.11 9.42
CA GLU A 301 13.84 -34.33 9.26
C GLU A 301 12.41 -34.15 9.79
N ASP A 302 12.24 -33.54 10.97
CA ASP A 302 10.93 -33.21 11.51
C ASP A 302 10.16 -32.24 10.61
N ALA A 303 10.85 -31.24 10.01
CA ALA A 303 10.24 -30.37 9.02
C ALA A 303 9.75 -31.16 7.78
N GLY A 304 10.56 -32.07 7.27
CA GLY A 304 10.18 -32.96 6.17
C GLY A 304 8.99 -33.86 6.48
N ARG A 305 8.88 -34.37 7.71
CA ARG A 305 7.74 -35.17 8.17
C ARG A 305 6.43 -34.31 8.24
N LEU A 306 6.54 -33.07 8.69
CA LEU A 306 5.41 -32.12 8.66
C LEU A 306 4.96 -31.82 7.22
N GLN A 307 5.91 -31.62 6.30
CA GLN A 307 5.60 -31.35 4.88
C GLN A 307 4.90 -32.52 4.21
N ARG A 308 5.23 -33.75 4.59
CA ARG A 308 4.57 -34.97 4.09
C ARG A 308 3.28 -35.31 4.84
N GLY A 309 2.90 -34.55 5.87
CA GLY A 309 1.70 -34.80 6.68
C GLY A 309 1.79 -36.00 7.62
N GLU A 310 2.99 -36.52 7.88
CA GLU A 310 3.22 -37.66 8.77
C GLU A 310 3.01 -37.33 10.26
N ILE A 311 3.27 -36.06 10.61
CA ILE A 311 3.07 -35.50 11.95
C ILE A 311 2.44 -34.11 11.84
N LYS A 312 1.86 -33.63 12.95
CA LYS A 312 1.30 -32.28 13.05
C LYS A 312 2.16 -31.41 13.94
N GLY A 313 2.04 -30.08 13.84
CA GLY A 313 2.81 -29.12 14.64
C GLY A 313 2.71 -29.37 16.15
N LYS A 314 1.54 -29.77 16.64
CA LYS A 314 1.32 -30.13 18.07
C LYS A 314 2.16 -31.34 18.53
N ASP A 315 2.58 -32.20 17.61
CA ASP A 315 3.34 -33.41 17.93
C ASP A 315 4.86 -33.13 18.11
N ILE A 316 5.31 -31.92 17.78
CA ILE A 316 6.70 -31.47 18.01
C ILE A 316 6.82 -31.00 19.45
N PRO A 317 7.66 -31.66 20.29
CA PRO A 317 7.83 -31.26 21.68
C PRO A 317 8.57 -29.92 21.80
N GLU A 318 8.39 -29.23 22.91
CA GLU A 318 8.90 -27.86 23.15
C GLU A 318 10.42 -27.75 22.94
N GLU A 319 11.17 -28.72 23.40
CA GLU A 319 12.65 -28.75 23.30
C GLU A 319 13.16 -28.89 21.85
N LYS A 320 12.30 -29.33 20.92
CA LYS A 320 12.59 -29.46 19.50
C LYS A 320 12.11 -28.26 18.65
N ARG A 321 11.59 -27.21 19.28
CA ARG A 321 11.13 -26.00 18.62
C ARG A 321 12.23 -24.94 18.62
N ASP A 322 12.48 -24.32 17.47
CA ASP A 322 13.35 -23.14 17.34
C ASP A 322 12.49 -21.86 17.29
N TYR A 323 12.43 -21.17 18.39
CA TYR A 323 11.82 -19.83 18.50
C TYR A 323 12.81 -18.79 18.00
N TYR A 324 13.08 -18.81 16.70
CA TYR A 324 14.20 -18.12 16.06
C TYR A 324 14.15 -16.59 16.21
N LEU A 325 12.98 -15.95 16.29
CA LEU A 325 12.89 -14.51 16.54
C LEU A 325 13.28 -14.16 17.97
N GLU A 326 12.79 -14.91 18.95
CA GLU A 326 13.15 -14.71 20.36
C GLU A 326 14.65 -14.93 20.60
N ARG A 327 15.23 -15.92 19.93
CA ARG A 327 16.66 -16.22 20.01
C ARG A 327 17.53 -15.15 19.36
N ARG A 328 17.12 -14.65 18.19
CA ARG A 328 17.92 -13.66 17.43
C ARG A 328 17.77 -12.24 17.97
N TYR A 329 16.59 -11.91 18.48
CA TYR A 329 16.19 -10.56 18.87
C TYR A 329 15.58 -10.53 20.29
N PRO A 330 16.38 -10.77 21.34
CA PRO A 330 15.85 -10.94 22.70
C PRO A 330 15.05 -9.74 23.23
N ALA A 331 15.39 -8.52 22.80
CA ALA A 331 14.72 -7.30 23.25
C ALA A 331 13.29 -7.15 22.69
N PHE A 332 13.03 -7.66 21.49
CA PHE A 332 11.75 -7.50 20.78
C PHE A 332 11.01 -8.83 20.58
N GLY A 333 11.73 -9.94 20.51
CA GLY A 333 11.17 -11.27 20.29
C GLY A 333 10.29 -11.32 19.05
N ASN A 334 9.06 -11.79 19.23
CA ASN A 334 8.08 -11.89 18.14
C ASN A 334 7.55 -10.52 17.65
N LEU A 335 7.87 -9.41 18.32
CA LEU A 335 7.43 -8.06 17.99
C LEU A 335 8.43 -7.24 17.17
N VAL A 336 9.49 -7.87 16.65
CA VAL A 336 10.39 -7.21 15.68
C VAL A 336 9.60 -6.63 14.50
N PRO A 337 10.09 -5.56 13.83
CA PRO A 337 9.45 -5.00 12.66
C PRO A 337 9.16 -6.02 11.55
N ARG A 338 8.23 -5.67 10.68
CA ARG A 338 7.72 -6.55 9.62
C ARG A 338 8.80 -7.04 8.68
N ASP A 339 9.70 -6.16 8.27
CA ASP A 339 10.82 -6.48 7.38
C ASP A 339 11.76 -7.51 8.01
N VAL A 340 12.06 -7.36 9.29
CA VAL A 340 12.91 -8.30 10.05
C VAL A 340 12.22 -9.65 10.23
N ALA A 341 10.96 -9.66 10.67
CA ALA A 341 10.19 -10.90 10.88
C ALA A 341 9.97 -11.67 9.58
N SER A 342 9.66 -10.97 8.49
CA SER A 342 9.41 -11.57 7.18
C SER A 342 10.69 -12.19 6.60
N ARG A 343 11.80 -11.49 6.69
CA ARG A 343 13.10 -11.97 6.23
C ARG A 343 13.55 -13.21 7.01
N ALA A 344 13.43 -13.18 8.33
CA ALA A 344 13.78 -14.32 9.16
C ALA A 344 12.93 -15.56 8.88
N ALA A 345 11.62 -15.41 8.62
CA ALA A 345 10.74 -16.51 8.24
C ALA A 345 11.15 -17.11 6.89
N LYS A 346 11.41 -16.26 5.88
CA LYS A 346 11.87 -16.73 4.56
C LYS A 346 13.18 -17.48 4.66
N GLU A 347 14.16 -16.96 5.41
CA GLU A 347 15.45 -17.63 5.62
C GLU A 347 15.29 -19.04 6.22
N ARG A 348 14.36 -19.23 7.17
CA ARG A 348 14.09 -20.56 7.74
C ARG A 348 13.47 -21.50 6.71
N CYS A 349 12.55 -21.03 5.91
CA CYS A 349 11.92 -21.82 4.84
C CYS A 349 12.96 -22.19 3.75
N ASP A 350 13.73 -21.24 3.29
CA ASP A 350 14.78 -21.46 2.27
C ASP A 350 15.88 -22.43 2.76
N ALA A 351 16.15 -22.45 4.07
CA ALA A 351 17.08 -23.38 4.70
C ALA A 351 16.50 -24.80 4.93
N GLY A 352 15.24 -25.03 4.53
CA GLY A 352 14.60 -26.35 4.61
C GLY A 352 13.82 -26.63 5.90
N TYR A 353 13.71 -25.64 6.81
CA TYR A 353 12.96 -25.78 8.07
C TYR A 353 11.50 -25.39 7.96
N GLY A 354 11.05 -24.96 6.78
CA GLY A 354 9.67 -24.58 6.55
C GLY A 354 8.70 -25.73 6.77
N VAL A 355 7.52 -25.39 7.24
CA VAL A 355 6.41 -26.33 7.45
C VAL A 355 5.37 -26.18 6.34
N ASN A 356 4.25 -26.91 6.41
CA ASN A 356 3.28 -27.04 5.34
C ASN A 356 3.79 -27.94 4.18
N ASN A 357 2.89 -28.44 3.35
CA ASN A 357 3.19 -29.29 2.20
C ASN A 357 4.12 -28.61 1.15
N THR A 358 4.15 -27.30 1.13
CA THR A 358 5.02 -26.49 0.25
C THR A 358 6.39 -26.21 0.84
N GLY A 359 6.59 -26.41 2.16
CA GLY A 359 7.77 -25.94 2.89
C GLY A 359 7.81 -24.40 3.05
N LEU A 360 6.73 -23.71 2.67
CA LEU A 360 6.64 -22.25 2.69
C LEU A 360 5.66 -21.80 3.79
N ALA A 361 6.00 -22.11 5.04
CA ALA A 361 5.29 -21.65 6.23
C ALA A 361 6.16 -21.78 7.47
N VAL A 362 5.82 -21.02 8.50
CA VAL A 362 6.31 -21.15 9.88
C VAL A 362 5.12 -21.22 10.82
N PHE A 363 5.31 -21.76 12.03
CA PHE A 363 4.24 -21.83 13.01
C PHE A 363 4.08 -20.53 13.81
N LEU A 364 2.83 -20.17 14.10
CA LEU A 364 2.43 -19.17 15.08
C LEU A 364 1.56 -19.85 16.14
N ASP A 365 2.08 -20.02 17.34
CA ASP A 365 1.58 -20.92 18.36
C ASP A 365 1.02 -20.16 19.56
N PHE A 366 -0.23 -20.44 19.90
CA PHE A 366 -0.92 -19.89 21.07
C PHE A 366 -0.96 -20.82 22.28
N GLY A 367 -0.33 -22.00 22.21
CA GLY A 367 -0.36 -22.97 23.30
C GLY A 367 0.13 -22.40 24.64
N ASP A 368 1.21 -21.60 24.64
CA ASP A 368 1.71 -20.91 25.82
C ASP A 368 0.73 -19.81 26.30
N ALA A 369 0.22 -18.99 25.41
CA ALA A 369 -0.74 -17.94 25.75
C ALA A 369 -2.01 -18.51 26.38
N ILE A 370 -2.53 -19.62 25.88
CA ILE A 370 -3.71 -20.30 26.42
C ILE A 370 -3.43 -20.82 27.84
N LYS A 371 -2.26 -21.39 28.07
CA LYS A 371 -1.86 -21.85 29.42
C LYS A 371 -1.71 -20.70 30.41
N ARG A 372 -1.12 -19.59 29.96
CA ARG A 372 -0.81 -18.42 30.81
C ARG A 372 -2.01 -17.54 31.08
N LEU A 373 -2.83 -17.25 30.07
CA LEU A 373 -3.94 -16.30 30.15
C LEU A 373 -5.32 -16.97 30.33
N GLY A 374 -5.44 -18.23 29.99
CA GLY A 374 -6.71 -18.93 29.87
C GLY A 374 -7.36 -18.78 28.49
N ARG A 375 -8.13 -19.78 28.10
CA ARG A 375 -8.81 -19.84 26.80
C ARG A 375 -9.76 -18.66 26.58
N ASP A 376 -10.55 -18.31 27.62
CA ASP A 376 -11.56 -17.25 27.52
C ASP A 376 -10.94 -15.89 27.21
N VAL A 377 -9.77 -15.58 27.79
CA VAL A 377 -9.04 -14.34 27.54
C VAL A 377 -8.50 -14.31 26.12
N VAL A 378 -7.94 -15.43 25.64
CA VAL A 378 -7.44 -15.56 24.26
C VAL A 378 -8.60 -15.44 23.27
N GLU A 379 -9.76 -16.05 23.56
CA GLU A 379 -10.96 -15.95 22.73
C GLU A 379 -11.48 -14.50 22.68
N GLN A 380 -11.52 -13.81 23.81
CA GLN A 380 -11.93 -12.41 23.84
C GLN A 380 -11.00 -11.50 23.01
N LYS A 381 -9.69 -11.79 23.00
CA LYS A 381 -8.71 -11.00 22.24
C LYS A 381 -8.68 -11.37 20.74
N TYR A 382 -8.74 -12.64 20.40
CA TYR A 382 -8.39 -13.18 19.07
C TYR A 382 -9.43 -14.09 18.45
N GLY A 383 -10.55 -14.36 19.10
CA GLY A 383 -11.54 -15.34 18.66
C GLY A 383 -12.02 -15.13 17.22
N ASN A 384 -12.25 -13.88 16.81
CA ASN A 384 -12.63 -13.57 15.43
C ASN A 384 -11.54 -13.95 14.41
N LEU A 385 -10.28 -13.77 14.77
CA LEU A 385 -9.14 -14.11 13.91
C LEU A 385 -8.95 -15.62 13.84
N PHE A 386 -9.13 -16.32 14.95
CA PHE A 386 -9.06 -17.78 15.01
C PHE A 386 -10.18 -18.42 14.17
N GLN A 387 -11.40 -17.89 14.29
CA GLN A 387 -12.52 -18.36 13.47
C GLN A 387 -12.28 -18.13 11.97
N MET A 388 -11.67 -17.00 11.60
CA MET A 388 -11.32 -16.72 10.21
C MET A 388 -10.26 -17.71 9.71
N TYR A 389 -9.21 -17.98 10.51
CA TYR A 389 -8.19 -18.96 10.17
C TYR A 389 -8.79 -20.36 10.01
N GLU A 390 -9.60 -20.81 10.96
CA GLU A 390 -10.26 -22.12 10.93
C GLU A 390 -11.11 -22.29 9.66
N LYS A 391 -11.85 -21.25 9.26
CA LYS A 391 -12.66 -21.29 8.02
C LYS A 391 -11.84 -21.42 6.74
N ILE A 392 -10.58 -20.97 6.75
CA ILE A 392 -9.71 -20.97 5.56
C ILE A 392 -8.81 -22.21 5.56
N ALA A 393 -8.22 -22.55 6.71
CA ALA A 393 -7.21 -23.58 6.84
C ALA A 393 -7.75 -24.92 7.33
N ASP A 394 -9.01 -24.98 7.79
CA ASP A 394 -9.67 -26.16 8.40
C ASP A 394 -8.86 -26.70 9.60
N GLU A 395 -8.24 -25.80 10.36
CA GLU A 395 -7.46 -26.12 11.56
C GLU A 395 -7.87 -25.22 12.73
N ASN A 396 -8.01 -25.80 13.92
CA ASN A 396 -8.41 -25.09 15.15
C ASN A 396 -7.20 -24.51 15.87
N PRO A 397 -7.01 -23.18 15.90
CA PRO A 397 -5.85 -22.54 16.54
C PRO A 397 -5.77 -22.75 18.07
N TYR A 398 -6.84 -23.15 18.72
CA TYR A 398 -6.82 -23.51 20.14
C TYR A 398 -6.16 -24.86 20.43
N GLU A 399 -6.03 -25.71 19.42
CA GLU A 399 -5.56 -27.10 19.55
C GLU A 399 -4.24 -27.36 18.81
N THR A 400 -3.96 -26.59 17.74
CA THR A 400 -2.78 -26.75 16.89
C THR A 400 -2.20 -25.39 16.51
N PRO A 401 -0.86 -25.28 16.35
CA PRO A 401 -0.27 -24.03 15.88
C PRO A 401 -0.82 -23.61 14.52
N MET A 402 -1.05 -22.31 14.36
CA MET A 402 -1.37 -21.72 13.06
C MET A 402 -0.14 -21.73 12.16
N MET A 403 -0.36 -21.81 10.86
CA MET A 403 0.71 -21.60 9.86
C MET A 403 0.61 -20.21 9.26
N ILE A 404 1.76 -19.54 9.15
CA ILE A 404 1.89 -18.22 8.54
C ILE A 404 3.07 -18.17 7.58
N TYR A 405 2.98 -17.27 6.57
CA TYR A 405 4.08 -17.01 5.65
C TYR A 405 4.08 -15.53 5.23
N PRO A 406 5.25 -14.94 4.91
CA PRO A 406 5.31 -13.56 4.42
C PRO A 406 4.67 -13.38 3.05
N ALA A 407 4.01 -12.23 2.86
CA ALA A 407 3.48 -11.84 1.55
C ALA A 407 3.58 -10.33 1.33
N ILE A 408 3.65 -9.90 0.08
CA ILE A 408 3.56 -8.49 -0.29
C ILE A 408 2.25 -7.92 0.22
N HIS A 409 2.33 -6.78 0.88
CA HIS A 409 1.20 -6.18 1.58
C HIS A 409 0.99 -4.69 1.27
N TYR A 410 2.05 -3.89 1.20
CA TYR A 410 1.97 -2.45 1.04
C TYR A 410 3.11 -1.94 0.17
N THR A 411 2.83 -0.97 -0.68
CA THR A 411 3.87 -0.30 -1.48
C THR A 411 4.15 1.09 -0.93
N MET A 412 5.39 1.32 -0.45
CA MET A 412 5.83 2.64 -0.02
C MET A 412 6.21 3.52 -1.20
N GLY A 413 6.56 2.92 -2.34
CA GLY A 413 6.69 3.61 -3.63
C GLY A 413 5.33 4.00 -4.20
N GLY A 414 5.35 4.84 -5.22
CA GLY A 414 4.15 5.31 -5.91
C GLY A 414 4.42 6.57 -6.72
N LEU A 415 3.39 7.27 -7.15
CA LEU A 415 3.55 8.55 -7.83
C LEU A 415 4.30 9.53 -6.92
N TRP A 416 5.32 10.18 -7.48
CA TRP A 416 5.98 11.27 -6.78
C TRP A 416 5.00 12.42 -6.58
N VAL A 417 4.96 12.97 -5.37
CA VAL A 417 4.17 14.15 -5.03
C VAL A 417 5.02 15.14 -4.23
N ASP A 418 4.70 16.42 -4.39
CA ASP A 418 5.26 17.49 -3.57
C ASP A 418 4.54 17.59 -2.20
N TYR A 419 4.85 18.62 -1.42
CA TYR A 419 4.21 18.86 -0.12
C TYR A 419 2.69 19.09 -0.23
N GLU A 420 2.23 19.54 -1.39
CA GLU A 420 0.81 19.75 -1.69
C GLU A 420 0.09 18.49 -2.20
N LEU A 421 0.73 17.33 -2.20
CA LEU A 421 0.25 16.08 -2.77
C LEU A 421 0.00 16.15 -4.30
N MET A 422 0.63 17.11 -4.98
CA MET A 422 0.57 17.24 -6.43
C MET A 422 1.76 16.54 -7.08
N THR A 423 1.47 15.80 -8.17
CA THR A 423 2.51 15.15 -8.98
C THR A 423 3.30 16.19 -9.80
N THR A 424 4.25 15.73 -10.62
CA THR A 424 4.95 16.59 -11.58
C THR A 424 4.05 17.12 -12.70
N ILE A 425 2.86 16.55 -12.86
CA ILE A 425 1.84 17.07 -13.77
C ILE A 425 0.93 18.04 -12.99
N PRO A 426 0.89 19.34 -13.33
CA PRO A 426 0.00 20.28 -12.67
C PRO A 426 -1.46 19.82 -12.73
N GLY A 427 -2.18 19.93 -11.62
CA GLY A 427 -3.59 19.52 -11.52
C GLY A 427 -3.81 18.01 -11.33
N LEU A 428 -2.74 17.22 -11.29
CA LEU A 428 -2.79 15.80 -10.98
C LEU A 428 -2.22 15.56 -9.58
N PHE A 429 -3.04 15.03 -8.68
CA PHE A 429 -2.71 14.73 -7.29
C PHE A 429 -2.73 13.22 -7.06
N ALA A 430 -1.97 12.75 -6.07
CA ALA A 430 -2.04 11.37 -5.62
C ALA A 430 -2.06 11.32 -4.09
N ILE A 431 -2.98 10.53 -3.53
CA ILE A 431 -3.21 10.42 -2.09
C ILE A 431 -3.24 8.97 -1.62
N GLY A 432 -2.98 8.78 -0.33
CA GLY A 432 -2.88 7.45 0.26
C GLY A 432 -1.74 6.64 -0.35
N GLU A 433 -1.92 5.34 -0.44
CA GLU A 433 -0.92 4.40 -0.95
C GLU A 433 -0.58 4.59 -2.46
N ALA A 434 -1.33 5.40 -3.19
CA ALA A 434 -1.02 5.72 -4.58
C ALA A 434 0.20 6.66 -4.73
N ASN A 435 0.59 7.38 -3.68
CA ASN A 435 1.80 8.19 -3.63
C ASN A 435 2.91 7.52 -2.80
N PHE A 436 4.14 8.04 -2.89
CA PHE A 436 5.33 7.47 -2.24
C PHE A 436 5.61 8.03 -0.85
N SER A 437 4.89 9.05 -0.40
CA SER A 437 5.28 9.87 0.75
C SER A 437 5.07 9.17 2.11
N ASP A 438 5.68 9.72 3.14
CA ASP A 438 5.44 9.53 4.58
C ASP A 438 6.03 8.27 5.22
N HIS A 439 6.33 7.19 4.48
CA HIS A 439 6.76 5.92 5.10
C HIS A 439 8.22 5.52 4.83
N GLY A 440 8.90 6.21 3.91
CA GLY A 440 10.27 5.85 3.57
C GLY A 440 10.40 4.42 3.05
N ALA A 441 11.38 3.70 3.56
CA ALA A 441 11.68 2.35 3.11
C ALA A 441 10.89 1.24 3.83
N ASN A 442 10.24 1.56 4.95
CA ASN A 442 9.42 0.62 5.70
C ASN A 442 8.32 1.35 6.48
N ARG A 443 7.10 0.91 6.33
CA ARG A 443 5.93 1.48 7.00
C ARG A 443 5.75 0.86 8.39
N LEU A 444 5.53 1.68 9.40
CA LEU A 444 5.11 1.21 10.71
C LEU A 444 3.71 0.57 10.65
N GLY A 445 3.49 -0.47 11.44
CA GLY A 445 2.17 -1.05 11.61
C GLY A 445 1.13 0.00 11.97
N ALA A 446 -0.11 -0.14 11.49
CA ALA A 446 -1.23 0.76 11.76
C ALA A 446 -1.10 2.20 11.19
N SER A 447 -0.14 2.47 10.29
CA SER A 447 0.07 3.81 9.70
C SER A 447 -0.54 4.00 8.31
N ALA A 448 -0.92 2.93 7.59
CA ALA A 448 -1.51 3.06 6.25
C ALA A 448 -2.89 3.74 6.28
N LEU A 449 -3.75 3.31 7.20
CA LEU A 449 -5.07 3.90 7.39
C LEU A 449 -4.97 5.36 7.87
N MET A 450 -3.98 5.64 8.73
CA MET A 450 -3.68 6.99 9.19
C MET A 450 -3.32 7.91 8.02
N GLN A 451 -2.42 7.49 7.14
CA GLN A 451 -2.04 8.28 5.96
C GLN A 451 -3.24 8.51 5.03
N GLY A 452 -4.01 7.48 4.72
CA GLY A 452 -5.17 7.64 3.83
C GLY A 452 -6.18 8.68 4.33
N LEU A 453 -6.50 8.66 5.62
CA LEU A 453 -7.41 9.63 6.24
C LEU A 453 -6.75 11.00 6.45
N ALA A 454 -5.45 11.06 6.73
CA ALA A 454 -4.71 12.33 6.79
C ALA A 454 -4.75 13.04 5.44
N ASP A 455 -4.37 12.36 4.38
CA ASP A 455 -4.37 12.92 3.03
C ASP A 455 -5.77 13.36 2.61
N GLY A 456 -6.78 12.51 2.83
CA GLY A 456 -8.14 12.76 2.37
C GLY A 456 -8.91 13.81 3.16
N TYR A 457 -8.83 13.80 4.49
CA TYR A 457 -9.59 14.71 5.34
C TYR A 457 -8.82 15.98 5.73
N PHE A 458 -7.50 15.92 5.90
CA PHE A 458 -6.75 16.97 6.58
C PHE A 458 -5.68 17.65 5.73
N VAL A 459 -5.29 17.10 4.60
CA VAL A 459 -4.26 17.68 3.74
C VAL A 459 -4.81 18.16 2.41
N ILE A 460 -5.34 17.25 1.58
CA ILE A 460 -5.78 17.62 0.22
C ILE A 460 -6.91 18.64 0.18
N PRO A 461 -7.83 18.73 1.17
CA PRO A 461 -8.82 19.81 1.18
C PRO A 461 -8.19 21.19 1.16
N TYR A 462 -7.06 21.37 1.82
CA TYR A 462 -6.31 22.64 1.82
C TYR A 462 -5.50 22.84 0.53
N THR A 463 -4.74 21.85 0.12
CA THR A 463 -3.84 21.95 -1.03
C THR A 463 -4.58 22.03 -2.36
N MET A 464 -5.71 21.32 -2.47
CA MET A 464 -6.60 21.43 -3.63
C MET A 464 -7.20 22.82 -3.75
N GLN A 465 -7.67 23.38 -2.65
CA GLN A 465 -8.23 24.74 -2.67
C GLN A 465 -7.16 25.77 -3.08
N ASN A 466 -5.93 25.62 -2.58
CA ASN A 466 -4.82 26.48 -2.99
C ASN A 466 -4.56 26.41 -4.50
N TYR A 467 -4.55 25.21 -5.09
CA TYR A 467 -4.40 25.01 -6.53
C TYR A 467 -5.57 25.61 -7.32
N LEU A 468 -6.80 25.32 -6.91
CA LEU A 468 -8.01 25.73 -7.63
C LEU A 468 -8.27 27.24 -7.55
N ALA A 469 -7.71 27.93 -6.58
CA ALA A 469 -7.80 29.40 -6.51
C ALA A 469 -7.27 30.08 -7.77
N ASP A 470 -6.25 29.52 -8.41
CA ASP A 470 -5.70 30.02 -9.67
C ASP A 470 -6.48 29.51 -10.91
N GLN A 471 -7.49 28.67 -10.72
CA GLN A 471 -8.29 28.07 -11.79
C GLN A 471 -9.71 28.65 -11.92
N ILE A 472 -10.06 29.65 -11.13
CA ILE A 472 -11.43 30.19 -11.06
C ILE A 472 -11.94 30.79 -12.37
N GLN A 473 -11.03 31.22 -13.25
CA GLN A 473 -11.35 31.76 -14.59
C GLN A 473 -11.32 30.69 -15.69
N VAL A 474 -10.87 29.47 -15.37
CA VAL A 474 -10.80 28.37 -16.33
C VAL A 474 -12.20 27.81 -16.55
N PRO A 475 -12.70 27.78 -17.80
CA PRO A 475 -14.01 27.23 -18.10
C PRO A 475 -14.01 25.71 -17.95
N ARG A 476 -15.20 25.12 -17.86
CA ARG A 476 -15.36 23.68 -18.04
C ARG A 476 -14.98 23.29 -19.45
N PHE A 477 -14.15 22.26 -19.58
CA PHE A 477 -13.75 21.74 -20.88
C PHE A 477 -14.80 20.80 -21.46
N SER A 478 -15.04 20.90 -22.76
CA SER A 478 -15.81 19.88 -23.49
C SER A 478 -14.97 18.62 -23.67
N THR A 479 -15.62 17.47 -23.51
CA THR A 479 -15.00 16.16 -23.80
C THR A 479 -14.91 15.85 -25.30
N ASP A 480 -15.44 16.73 -26.16
CA ASP A 480 -15.31 16.65 -27.63
C ASP A 480 -13.99 17.25 -28.14
N ARG A 481 -13.13 17.73 -27.25
CA ARG A 481 -11.83 18.30 -27.63
C ARG A 481 -10.89 17.24 -28.24
N PRO A 482 -9.99 17.67 -29.16
CA PRO A 482 -9.03 16.75 -29.80
C PRO A 482 -8.16 15.96 -28.85
N GLU A 483 -7.85 16.50 -27.67
CA GLU A 483 -7.02 15.84 -26.66
C GLU A 483 -7.72 14.60 -26.07
N PHE A 484 -9.05 14.66 -25.86
CA PHE A 484 -9.85 13.51 -25.45
C PHE A 484 -9.99 12.49 -26.57
N GLU A 485 -10.20 12.94 -27.81
CA GLU A 485 -10.32 12.06 -28.97
C GLU A 485 -9.01 11.29 -29.22
N ALA A 486 -7.87 11.97 -29.15
CA ALA A 486 -6.56 11.36 -29.33
C ALA A 486 -6.27 10.31 -28.23
N ALA A 487 -6.56 10.63 -26.97
CA ALA A 487 -6.37 9.70 -25.85
C ALA A 487 -7.28 8.47 -25.96
N GLU A 488 -8.54 8.66 -26.33
CA GLU A 488 -9.47 7.55 -26.55
C GLU A 488 -9.03 6.64 -27.70
N LYS A 489 -8.57 7.22 -28.80
CA LYS A 489 -8.04 6.45 -29.93
C LYS A 489 -6.85 5.59 -29.51
N GLU A 490 -5.89 6.15 -28.80
CA GLU A 490 -4.72 5.43 -28.29
C GLU A 490 -5.14 4.25 -27.41
N LEU A 491 -6.11 4.46 -26.52
CA LEU A 491 -6.65 3.41 -25.66
C LEU A 491 -7.38 2.33 -26.44
N GLN A 492 -8.21 2.71 -27.41
CA GLN A 492 -8.91 1.75 -28.31
C GLN A 492 -7.91 0.92 -29.11
N ASP A 493 -6.85 1.54 -29.63
CA ASP A 493 -5.81 0.84 -30.37
C ASP A 493 -5.10 -0.20 -29.48
N ARG A 494 -4.84 0.15 -28.22
CA ARG A 494 -4.26 -0.76 -27.20
C ARG A 494 -5.18 -1.95 -26.91
N ILE A 495 -6.46 -1.69 -26.67
CA ILE A 495 -7.46 -2.75 -26.43
C ILE A 495 -7.58 -3.67 -27.65
N THR A 496 -7.66 -3.09 -28.85
CA THR A 496 -7.73 -3.84 -30.10
C THR A 496 -6.49 -4.72 -30.30
N ARG A 497 -5.31 -4.21 -29.98
CA ARG A 497 -4.06 -4.98 -30.04
C ARG A 497 -4.14 -6.20 -29.12
N ILE A 498 -4.57 -6.05 -27.86
CA ILE A 498 -4.71 -7.17 -26.92
C ILE A 498 -5.72 -8.20 -27.44
N MET A 499 -6.90 -7.77 -27.87
CA MET A 499 -7.96 -8.67 -28.36
C MET A 499 -7.56 -9.45 -29.60
N ASN A 500 -6.65 -8.92 -30.42
CA ASN A 500 -6.21 -9.53 -31.68
C ASN A 500 -5.00 -10.45 -31.52
N VAL A 501 -4.36 -10.54 -30.37
CA VAL A 501 -3.21 -11.45 -30.18
C VAL A 501 -3.65 -12.89 -30.40
N LYS A 502 -4.76 -13.31 -29.80
CA LYS A 502 -5.35 -14.67 -29.96
C LYS A 502 -4.33 -15.79 -29.77
N GLY A 503 -3.49 -15.66 -28.73
CA GLY A 503 -2.47 -16.64 -28.40
C GLY A 503 -3.01 -17.88 -27.68
N ASN A 504 -2.14 -18.59 -27.02
CA ASN A 504 -2.45 -19.86 -26.35
C ASN A 504 -2.38 -19.77 -24.82
N LYS A 505 -1.97 -18.65 -24.25
CA LYS A 505 -1.69 -18.53 -22.83
C LYS A 505 -2.71 -17.63 -22.14
N SER A 506 -3.27 -18.13 -21.03
CA SER A 506 -4.24 -17.35 -20.27
C SER A 506 -3.58 -16.15 -19.58
N VAL A 507 -4.36 -15.12 -19.29
CA VAL A 507 -3.90 -13.96 -18.50
C VAL A 507 -3.43 -14.40 -17.13
N ASP A 508 -4.13 -15.34 -16.48
CA ASP A 508 -3.78 -15.83 -15.15
C ASP A 508 -2.45 -16.58 -15.15
N ASP A 509 -2.15 -17.39 -16.19
CA ASP A 509 -0.85 -18.08 -16.29
C ASP A 509 0.30 -17.10 -16.46
N LEU A 510 0.14 -16.08 -17.29
CA LEU A 510 1.13 -15.03 -17.45
C LEU A 510 1.33 -14.22 -16.18
N HIS A 511 0.24 -13.96 -15.41
CA HIS A 511 0.33 -13.27 -14.13
C HIS A 511 1.04 -14.12 -13.07
N LYS A 512 0.82 -15.43 -13.04
CA LYS A 512 1.57 -16.37 -12.17
C LYS A 512 3.07 -16.33 -12.48
N GLU A 513 3.44 -16.31 -13.75
CA GLU A 513 4.86 -16.19 -14.16
C GLU A 513 5.46 -14.87 -13.68
N LEU A 514 4.77 -13.77 -13.90
CA LEU A 514 5.18 -12.47 -13.36
C LEU A 514 5.40 -12.54 -11.85
N GLY A 515 4.42 -13.10 -11.13
CA GLY A 515 4.47 -13.22 -9.68
C GLY A 515 5.68 -14.00 -9.19
N HIS A 516 6.03 -15.10 -9.85
CA HIS A 516 7.22 -15.89 -9.53
C HIS A 516 8.51 -15.13 -9.83
N ILE A 517 8.63 -14.50 -10.99
CA ILE A 517 9.81 -13.68 -11.34
C ILE A 517 10.03 -12.62 -10.25
N MET A 518 8.96 -11.92 -9.87
CA MET A 518 9.03 -10.84 -8.88
C MET A 518 9.36 -11.37 -7.49
N TRP A 519 8.70 -12.44 -7.04
CA TRP A 519 8.94 -12.99 -5.70
C TRP A 519 10.35 -13.53 -5.53
N ASP A 520 10.83 -14.29 -6.51
CA ASP A 520 12.14 -14.95 -6.43
C ASP A 520 13.31 -13.98 -6.54
N ASN A 521 13.19 -12.91 -7.34
CA ASN A 521 14.31 -12.04 -7.68
C ASN A 521 14.16 -10.59 -7.18
N VAL A 522 12.94 -10.10 -6.98
CA VAL A 522 12.64 -8.69 -6.63
C VAL A 522 11.88 -8.59 -5.30
N GLY A 523 11.64 -9.69 -4.63
CA GLY A 523 10.95 -9.79 -3.34
C GLY A 523 11.85 -9.45 -2.15
N MET A 524 12.06 -10.44 -1.28
CA MET A 524 12.99 -10.35 -0.15
C MET A 524 14.34 -10.98 -0.50
N GLY A 525 15.43 -10.39 0.02
CA GLY A 525 16.77 -10.93 -0.20
C GLY A 525 17.20 -10.79 -1.66
N ARG A 526 17.20 -9.58 -2.16
CA ARG A 526 17.61 -9.22 -3.51
C ARG A 526 19.12 -9.29 -3.67
N ASP A 527 19.59 -9.72 -4.83
CA ASP A 527 20.98 -9.62 -5.21
C ASP A 527 21.11 -9.16 -6.67
N LYS A 528 22.31 -8.70 -7.04
CA LYS A 528 22.55 -8.15 -8.37
C LYS A 528 22.22 -9.17 -9.47
N ALA A 529 22.66 -10.42 -9.32
CA ALA A 529 22.44 -11.46 -10.32
C ALA A 529 20.95 -11.79 -10.49
N GLY A 530 20.20 -11.87 -9.38
CA GLY A 530 18.75 -12.08 -9.39
C GLY A 530 18.00 -10.92 -10.05
N LEU A 531 18.40 -9.67 -9.76
CA LEU A 531 17.79 -8.48 -10.37
C LEU A 531 18.08 -8.40 -11.88
N GLU A 532 19.30 -8.67 -12.31
CA GLU A 532 19.66 -8.78 -13.74
C GLU A 532 18.83 -9.85 -14.44
N LYS A 533 18.69 -11.02 -13.83
CA LYS A 533 17.85 -12.12 -14.32
C LYS A 533 16.39 -11.72 -14.40
N ALA A 534 15.87 -11.00 -13.40
CA ALA A 534 14.48 -10.51 -13.40
C ALA A 534 14.22 -9.57 -14.58
N ILE A 535 15.10 -8.61 -14.84
CA ILE A 535 14.96 -7.65 -15.95
C ILE A 535 14.88 -8.38 -17.29
N VAL A 536 15.74 -9.37 -17.51
CA VAL A 536 15.70 -10.19 -18.74
C VAL A 536 14.39 -10.97 -18.85
N LYS A 537 13.99 -11.66 -17.79
CA LYS A 537 12.75 -12.44 -17.78
C LYS A 537 11.48 -11.59 -17.91
N LEU A 538 11.48 -10.40 -17.34
CA LEU A 538 10.35 -9.47 -17.47
C LEU A 538 10.23 -8.93 -18.91
N ASP A 539 11.34 -8.70 -19.60
CA ASP A 539 11.34 -8.33 -21.03
C ASP A 539 10.82 -9.49 -21.89
N GLU A 540 11.27 -10.71 -21.61
CA GLU A 540 10.76 -11.93 -22.29
C GLU A 540 9.27 -12.11 -22.04
N LEU A 541 8.80 -11.93 -20.80
CA LEU A 541 7.39 -12.03 -20.45
C LEU A 541 6.55 -10.95 -21.12
N LYS A 542 7.06 -9.71 -21.21
CA LYS A 542 6.41 -8.63 -21.95
C LYS A 542 6.21 -9.01 -23.43
N LYS A 543 7.25 -9.53 -24.07
CA LYS A 543 7.18 -10.00 -25.46
C LYS A 543 6.20 -11.16 -25.61
N GLU A 544 6.21 -12.11 -24.67
CA GLU A 544 5.26 -13.22 -24.69
C GLU A 544 3.82 -12.73 -24.50
N PHE A 545 3.56 -11.83 -23.57
CA PHE A 545 2.22 -11.24 -23.39
C PHE A 545 1.68 -10.67 -24.71
N TRP A 546 2.45 -9.82 -25.39
CA TRP A 546 2.03 -9.14 -26.62
C TRP A 546 1.98 -10.03 -27.85
N SER A 547 2.48 -11.26 -27.79
CA SER A 547 2.47 -12.23 -28.90
C SER A 547 1.66 -13.49 -28.62
N ASN A 548 1.33 -13.82 -27.37
CA ASN A 548 0.75 -15.11 -27.02
C ASN A 548 -0.40 -15.06 -26.00
N VAL A 549 -0.79 -13.89 -25.49
CA VAL A 549 -1.94 -13.78 -24.58
C VAL A 549 -3.24 -14.14 -25.30
N TYR A 550 -4.12 -14.87 -24.62
CA TYR A 550 -5.48 -15.15 -25.08
C TYR A 550 -6.50 -14.46 -24.20
N VAL A 551 -7.29 -13.58 -24.78
CA VAL A 551 -8.41 -12.90 -24.13
C VAL A 551 -9.69 -13.30 -24.87
N PRO A 552 -10.59 -14.06 -24.25
CA PRO A 552 -11.89 -14.41 -24.84
C PRO A 552 -12.88 -13.25 -24.82
N GLY A 553 -14.00 -13.40 -25.51
CA GLY A 553 -15.11 -12.46 -25.47
C GLY A 553 -14.89 -11.24 -26.38
N GLU A 554 -15.67 -10.19 -26.12
CA GLU A 554 -15.69 -8.96 -26.90
C GLU A 554 -15.21 -7.76 -26.07
N ALA A 555 -14.61 -6.77 -26.71
CA ALA A 555 -14.11 -5.57 -26.05
C ALA A 555 -15.24 -4.65 -25.54
N ASN A 556 -16.34 -4.60 -26.27
CA ASN A 556 -17.50 -3.72 -26.00
C ASN A 556 -18.59 -4.43 -25.19
N ASP A 557 -18.20 -5.28 -24.26
CA ASP A 557 -19.09 -6.01 -23.38
C ASP A 557 -18.43 -6.19 -22.01
N LEU A 558 -19.17 -6.78 -21.05
CA LEU A 558 -18.58 -7.25 -19.80
C LEU A 558 -17.49 -8.29 -20.12
N ASN A 559 -16.24 -7.94 -19.85
CA ASN A 559 -15.11 -8.82 -20.15
C ASN A 559 -14.04 -8.73 -19.04
N VAL A 560 -14.13 -9.61 -18.06
CA VAL A 560 -13.21 -9.67 -16.91
C VAL A 560 -11.79 -10.05 -17.35
N GLU A 561 -11.65 -10.91 -18.37
CA GLU A 561 -10.33 -11.30 -18.85
C GLU A 561 -9.61 -10.14 -19.56
N LEU A 562 -10.34 -9.28 -20.27
CA LEU A 562 -9.78 -8.05 -20.80
C LEU A 562 -9.32 -7.07 -19.69
N GLU A 563 -10.11 -6.94 -18.64
CA GLU A 563 -9.72 -6.14 -17.46
C GLU A 563 -8.40 -6.64 -16.87
N LYS A 564 -8.28 -7.97 -16.66
CA LYS A 564 -7.05 -8.59 -16.17
C LYS A 564 -5.87 -8.39 -17.13
N ALA A 565 -6.10 -8.52 -18.43
CA ALA A 565 -5.05 -8.37 -19.44
C ALA A 565 -4.49 -6.94 -19.47
N LEU A 566 -5.34 -5.93 -19.43
CA LEU A 566 -4.92 -4.53 -19.36
C LEU A 566 -4.07 -4.24 -18.13
N ARG A 567 -4.49 -4.76 -16.97
CA ARG A 567 -3.72 -4.61 -15.70
C ARG A 567 -2.41 -5.37 -15.74
N LEU A 568 -2.40 -6.59 -16.29
CA LEU A 568 -1.18 -7.39 -16.38
C LEU A 568 -0.12 -6.73 -17.25
N ALA A 569 -0.53 -6.15 -18.38
CA ALA A 569 0.39 -5.39 -19.22
C ALA A 569 1.10 -4.28 -18.43
N ASP A 570 0.37 -3.58 -17.58
CA ASP A 570 0.93 -2.54 -16.71
C ASP A 570 1.78 -3.14 -15.58
N PHE A 571 1.36 -4.23 -14.94
CA PHE A 571 2.13 -4.88 -13.88
C PHE A 571 3.48 -5.41 -14.34
N ILE A 572 3.59 -5.91 -15.57
CA ILE A 572 4.88 -6.34 -16.15
C ILE A 572 5.84 -5.13 -16.24
N GLU A 573 5.35 -3.99 -16.70
CA GLU A 573 6.14 -2.76 -16.78
C GLU A 573 6.49 -2.22 -15.38
N ILE A 574 5.56 -2.24 -14.44
CA ILE A 574 5.79 -1.85 -13.03
C ILE A 574 6.87 -2.74 -12.40
N GLY A 575 6.77 -4.05 -12.60
CA GLY A 575 7.77 -5.00 -12.12
C GLY A 575 9.16 -4.72 -12.67
N THR A 576 9.25 -4.35 -13.95
CA THR A 576 10.50 -3.95 -14.59
C THR A 576 11.09 -2.69 -13.92
N LEU A 577 10.27 -1.68 -13.67
CA LEU A 577 10.72 -0.46 -12.98
C LEU A 577 11.16 -0.75 -11.54
N MET A 578 10.45 -1.62 -10.83
CA MET A 578 10.85 -2.06 -9.49
C MET A 578 12.23 -2.73 -9.50
N ALA A 579 12.49 -3.58 -10.49
CA ALA A 579 13.79 -4.27 -10.63
C ALA A 579 14.93 -3.29 -10.95
N HIS A 580 14.69 -2.31 -11.82
CA HIS A 580 15.66 -1.26 -12.12
C HIS A 580 15.99 -0.40 -10.90
N ASP A 581 14.98 0.03 -10.15
CA ASP A 581 15.18 0.84 -8.94
C ASP A 581 15.92 0.04 -7.85
N ALA A 582 15.58 -1.23 -7.67
CA ALA A 582 16.26 -2.11 -6.72
C ALA A 582 17.73 -2.36 -7.10
N MET A 583 18.02 -2.43 -8.40
CA MET A 583 19.40 -2.60 -8.88
C MET A 583 20.23 -1.33 -8.67
N ASP A 584 19.65 -0.16 -8.95
CA ASP A 584 20.33 1.13 -8.80
C ASP A 584 20.62 1.47 -7.34
N ARG A 585 19.79 1.01 -6.41
CA ARG A 585 19.93 1.28 -4.97
C ARG A 585 20.83 0.24 -4.30
N GLU A 586 22.12 0.52 -4.31
CA GLU A 586 23.17 -0.35 -3.73
C GLU A 586 23.32 -0.14 -2.21
N GLU A 587 22.25 -0.34 -1.50
CA GLU A 587 22.17 -0.35 -0.03
C GLU A 587 21.08 -1.33 0.43
N SER A 588 20.93 -1.51 1.73
CA SER A 588 19.76 -2.15 2.33
C SER A 588 19.07 -1.20 3.30
N CYS A 589 17.77 -0.98 3.08
CA CYS A 589 16.93 -0.17 3.96
C CYS A 589 15.50 -0.70 3.95
N GLY A 590 14.91 -0.91 5.12
CA GLY A 590 13.53 -1.37 5.28
C GLY A 590 13.17 -2.58 4.43
N GLY A 591 12.18 -2.42 3.56
CA GLY A 591 11.73 -3.46 2.64
C GLY A 591 12.69 -3.76 1.48
N HIS A 592 13.62 -2.87 1.20
CA HIS A 592 14.68 -3.07 0.22
C HIS A 592 15.91 -3.67 0.88
N PHE A 593 16.13 -4.98 0.70
CA PHE A 593 17.28 -5.68 1.26
C PHE A 593 18.13 -6.30 0.15
N ARG A 594 19.35 -5.79 0.02
CA ARG A 594 20.38 -6.31 -0.89
C ARG A 594 21.33 -7.22 -0.11
N ILE A 595 21.45 -8.48 -0.51
CA ILE A 595 22.29 -9.48 0.17
C ILE A 595 23.75 -9.01 0.23
N GLU A 596 24.22 -8.30 -0.79
CA GLU A 596 25.56 -7.73 -0.85
C GLU A 596 25.79 -6.57 0.14
N HIS A 597 24.70 -5.95 0.63
CA HIS A 597 24.73 -4.79 1.50
C HIS A 597 24.08 -5.09 2.86
N GLN A 598 24.73 -5.97 3.61
CA GLN A 598 24.34 -6.33 4.97
C GLN A 598 25.55 -6.19 5.92
N THR A 599 25.26 -6.07 7.23
CA THR A 599 26.28 -6.09 8.27
C THR A 599 26.84 -7.50 8.44
N GLU A 600 27.95 -7.63 9.16
CA GLU A 600 28.52 -8.94 9.52
C GLU A 600 27.52 -9.82 10.29
N GLU A 601 26.55 -9.21 10.95
CA GLU A 601 25.50 -9.88 11.69
C GLU A 601 24.27 -10.24 10.85
N GLY A 602 24.27 -9.94 9.54
CA GLY A 602 23.17 -10.22 8.62
C GLY A 602 22.02 -9.21 8.65
N GLU A 603 22.25 -8.03 9.24
CA GLU A 603 21.24 -6.95 9.26
C GLU A 603 21.40 -5.98 8.09
N ALA A 604 20.35 -5.23 7.78
CA ALA A 604 20.37 -4.25 6.70
C ALA A 604 21.46 -3.19 6.92
N LYS A 605 22.33 -3.00 5.93
CA LYS A 605 23.36 -1.97 5.93
C LYS A 605 22.94 -0.81 5.05
N ARG A 606 22.52 0.26 5.69
CA ARG A 606 22.12 1.51 5.02
C ARG A 606 23.38 2.33 4.66
N ASP A 607 23.33 3.00 3.54
CA ASP A 607 24.35 3.94 3.08
C ASP A 607 23.74 5.35 2.97
N ASP A 608 23.84 6.11 4.05
CA ASP A 608 23.26 7.45 4.14
C ASP A 608 24.06 8.52 3.40
N GLU A 609 25.31 8.25 3.03
CA GLU A 609 26.16 9.17 2.29
C GLU A 609 25.74 9.21 0.81
N ASN A 610 25.47 8.04 0.23
CA ASN A 610 25.23 7.90 -1.19
C ASN A 610 23.73 7.75 -1.57
N PHE A 611 22.87 7.28 -0.65
CA PHE A 611 21.48 6.90 -0.95
C PHE A 611 20.42 7.62 -0.12
N ALA A 612 20.74 8.72 0.59
CA ALA A 612 19.74 9.53 1.29
C ALA A 612 18.93 10.39 0.30
N TYR A 613 18.24 9.76 -0.61
CA TYR A 613 17.41 10.43 -1.61
C TYR A 613 16.15 9.62 -1.95
N VAL A 614 15.17 10.29 -2.53
CA VAL A 614 14.04 9.66 -3.21
C VAL A 614 14.43 9.46 -4.68
N SER A 615 14.36 8.21 -5.16
CA SER A 615 14.54 7.93 -6.59
C SER A 615 13.27 8.33 -7.34
N CYS A 616 13.40 9.20 -8.33
CA CYS A 616 12.29 9.74 -9.11
C CYS A 616 12.49 9.36 -10.58
N TRP A 617 11.67 8.44 -11.04
CA TRP A 617 11.77 7.87 -12.39
C TRP A 617 10.85 8.59 -13.36
N GLU A 618 11.39 8.91 -14.54
CA GLU A 618 10.67 9.51 -15.67
C GLU A 618 10.54 8.52 -16.82
N TYR A 619 9.34 8.37 -17.34
CA TYR A 619 9.05 7.55 -18.51
C TYR A 619 9.62 8.18 -19.78
N GLN A 620 10.35 7.42 -20.57
CA GLN A 620 11.01 7.88 -21.79
C GLN A 620 10.34 7.41 -23.08
N GLY A 621 9.35 6.54 -22.96
CA GLY A 621 8.66 5.93 -24.09
C GLY A 621 8.71 4.40 -24.06
N GLU A 622 7.92 3.76 -24.92
CA GLU A 622 7.93 2.31 -25.06
C GLU A 622 9.32 1.83 -25.52
N ASP A 623 9.79 0.75 -24.92
CA ASP A 623 11.09 0.11 -25.19
C ASP A 623 12.32 1.02 -24.98
N LYS A 624 12.19 2.06 -24.16
CA LYS A 624 13.30 2.90 -23.71
C LYS A 624 13.52 2.77 -22.22
N ASP A 625 14.76 2.79 -21.81
CA ASP A 625 15.10 2.81 -20.39
C ASP A 625 14.59 4.10 -19.74
N PRO A 626 13.97 4.01 -18.55
CA PRO A 626 13.55 5.19 -17.83
C PRO A 626 14.76 5.97 -17.30
N VAL A 627 14.59 7.26 -17.05
CA VAL A 627 15.62 8.13 -16.47
C VAL A 627 15.31 8.38 -15.00
N MET A 628 16.32 8.23 -14.14
CA MET A 628 16.19 8.48 -12.71
C MET A 628 16.78 9.83 -12.32
N TYR A 629 15.98 10.60 -11.57
CA TYR A 629 16.40 11.83 -10.89
C TYR A 629 16.41 11.59 -9.39
N LYS A 630 17.26 12.32 -8.68
CA LYS A 630 17.37 12.24 -7.22
C LYS A 630 16.72 13.45 -6.56
N GLU A 631 15.82 13.23 -5.62
CA GLU A 631 15.39 14.23 -4.67
C GLU A 631 16.18 14.02 -3.37
N GLU A 632 17.11 14.87 -3.07
CA GLU A 632 17.91 14.76 -1.84
C GLU A 632 17.04 14.93 -0.60
N LEU A 633 17.21 14.03 0.37
CA LEU A 633 16.52 14.09 1.66
C LEU A 633 17.38 14.85 2.67
N VAL A 634 16.83 15.95 3.17
CA VAL A 634 17.46 16.80 4.18
C VAL A 634 16.78 16.56 5.53
N TYR A 635 17.59 16.32 6.56
CA TYR A 635 17.14 16.09 7.93
C TYR A 635 17.54 17.27 8.80
N GLU A 636 16.53 18.05 9.24
CA GLU A 636 16.71 19.26 10.06
C GLU A 636 16.61 18.94 11.56
N GLU A 637 15.77 17.98 11.94
CA GLU A 637 15.44 17.66 13.33
C GLU A 637 15.97 16.29 13.78
N THR A 638 16.11 15.33 12.89
CA THR A 638 16.51 13.99 13.27
C THR A 638 17.94 13.68 12.86
N VAL A 639 18.66 12.99 13.75
CA VAL A 639 19.98 12.45 13.45
C VAL A 639 19.82 11.01 12.99
N ARG A 640 20.38 10.71 11.82
CA ARG A 640 20.33 9.37 11.24
C ARG A 640 21.04 8.35 12.14
N ALA A 641 20.34 7.34 12.58
CA ALA A 641 20.87 6.27 13.42
C ALA A 641 20.48 4.90 12.84
N GLN A 642 21.36 3.92 13.01
CA GLN A 642 21.05 2.56 12.62
C GLN A 642 19.96 1.97 13.52
N ARG A 643 19.02 1.23 12.94
CA ARG A 643 18.06 0.44 13.71
C ARG A 643 18.79 -0.71 14.42
N ASN A 644 18.50 -0.93 15.70
CA ASN A 644 19.03 -2.08 16.44
C ASN A 644 17.85 -2.78 17.17
N TYR A 645 17.71 -4.07 16.95
CA TYR A 645 16.69 -4.92 17.55
C TYR A 645 17.26 -6.05 18.38
N LYS A 646 18.57 -6.10 18.54
CA LYS A 646 19.27 -7.15 19.33
C LYS A 646 19.56 -6.74 20.75
N SER A 647 19.67 -5.45 21.03
CA SER A 647 19.95 -4.91 22.36
C SER A 647 18.75 -4.26 23.01
#